data_28840826e13f8d527dee0ee2991b51a0
#
_entry.id   28840826e13f8d527dee0ee2991b51a0
#
_cell.length_a   1.000
_cell.length_b   1.000
_cell.length_c   1.000
_cell.angle_alpha   90.00
_cell.angle_beta   90.00
_cell.angle_gamma   90.00
#
_symmetry.space_group_name_H-M   'P 1'
#
loop_
_entity.id
_entity.type
_entity.pdbx_description
1 polymer ?
#
loop_
_entity_poly.entity_id
_entity_poly.type
_entity_poly.pdbx_seq_one_letter_code
_entity_poly.pdbx_strand_id
1 'polypeptide(L)'
;MKQTILTTLLLAAFLLSASAQDSPDRGFRHPGGLHTQADFDRVRAQLDAGNERVVAAYDVLRKAAYAQSGVQTYPVETIVRGGGSGENYINAARGATMAYQNALRWKIEDNKACAQTAVRILMAWARTTKQITGNSDQCLAVGLYGYQFAQAAELMRDYEGWAREDFEEFRQWMLGLWYPKAIGFLRHRNGTWENQGKWWQAPGHYWSNWGLCNALCVVSIGVLCDDVFIYNQGMSYFKYDQVGTYRNPRTEVPIKNDGLTEFLGNLVVTTADSELETGAYGQLGQMNESGRDTGHSAMALGLAIDLAKVGWNQGDDLFSYMDHRLAAGIEYVAAQTQSVEGLPWVNYHYGSSGYYYSDSRAWLMTGPALGAQMRPYWGTVMGVYEGVKGVRMPFAEASYKDMGIDAGGQGTTSGGYDHLGYSVLMNTRDVQLCPEDQRPTELRPLIEYDGSLTGNLIPSLAVERQQGNIDGKKIYHSELGGLVNTYSANNRTCVPAGTSITLSALLPDGEENTGQWQWSTGAATPSITITADHSQLYRVSYVNSRGVKSEQLFAIAVEGDNTPSVVTASIKIGNETLNDTVATVFYGQRLTLSISGSDGYGTCRWQNGSTAATLTTGQLTSDTIITATYLNQSYTPTLVRFHIHIKYTRPDITLNGTTLQDSLMVIAQQGDRVEIGPYVPSMLEGMAYEWTKVDGDSERFEGSGRTLLFDGITASGIYTVSCLLNGKPTACYRYRVYVSDSEARVAPGSYAIRHTVTQTYMTAQGPQKRVVFEASEDGMPSARQVWVVDDPEQNGRYSIQTPDGNYISTSLLQTSNASAPFAFDCAAASSYVAMKLRLAGYYILLGDDLTIDTRSSKTLTDYPFELIPVDISGIEACPELVGQNSALSAQDSAIYDLQGRKVLTPSLPALQGGARGRLLPKGIYIVNGKKIVIQ
;
A
#
# COMPACT_ATOMS: atom_id res chain seq x y z
N MET A 1 4.89 16.98 -37.46
CA MET A 1 3.62 17.17 -36.74
C MET A 1 3.07 15.90 -36.09
N LYS A 2 3.05 14.71 -36.68
CA LYS A 2 2.56 13.49 -36.00
C LYS A 2 3.56 12.92 -34.99
N GLN A 3 4.86 13.05 -35.17
CA GLN A 3 5.87 12.64 -34.20
C GLN A 3 5.94 13.54 -32.96
N THR A 4 5.73 14.83 -33.15
CA THR A 4 5.74 15.81 -32.03
C THR A 4 4.53 15.66 -31.12
N ILE A 5 3.38 15.26 -31.65
CA ILE A 5 2.17 14.99 -30.86
C ILE A 5 2.30 13.70 -30.06
N LEU A 6 2.97 12.69 -30.60
CA LEU A 6 3.18 11.42 -29.90
C LEU A 6 4.19 11.57 -28.74
N THR A 7 5.22 12.39 -28.92
CA THR A 7 6.21 12.69 -27.86
C THR A 7 5.60 13.52 -26.74
N THR A 8 4.73 14.47 -27.08
CA THR A 8 4.02 15.31 -26.08
C THR A 8 2.98 14.50 -25.31
N LEU A 9 2.31 13.54 -25.94
CA LEU A 9 1.37 12.62 -25.27
C LEU A 9 2.08 11.58 -24.38
N LEU A 10 3.26 11.11 -24.76
CA LEU A 10 4.10 10.24 -23.94
C LEU A 10 4.70 11.00 -22.74
N LEU A 11 5.14 12.26 -22.91
CA LEU A 11 5.58 13.09 -21.79
C LEU A 11 4.41 13.44 -20.84
N ALA A 12 3.22 13.72 -21.37
CA ALA A 12 2.02 13.96 -20.54
C ALA A 12 1.56 12.69 -19.82
N ALA A 13 1.69 11.50 -20.41
CA ALA A 13 1.41 10.23 -19.76
C ALA A 13 2.45 9.89 -18.66
N PHE A 14 3.73 10.27 -18.86
CA PHE A 14 4.76 10.10 -17.83
C PHE A 14 4.59 11.09 -16.65
N LEU A 15 4.09 12.30 -16.91
CA LEU A 15 3.77 13.28 -15.86
C LEU A 15 2.48 12.96 -15.10
N LEU A 16 1.55 12.19 -15.70
CA LEU A 16 0.31 11.75 -15.05
C LEU A 16 0.49 10.46 -14.22
N SER A 17 1.51 9.65 -14.50
CA SER A 17 1.78 8.44 -13.72
C SER A 17 2.64 8.69 -12.46
N ALA A 18 3.32 9.82 -12.36
CA ALA A 18 4.09 10.19 -11.16
C ALA A 18 3.26 10.88 -10.06
N SER A 19 2.03 11.31 -10.36
CA SER A 19 1.20 12.08 -9.43
C SER A 19 0.07 11.31 -8.74
N ALA A 20 -0.10 10.03 -9.01
CA ALA A 20 -1.23 9.25 -8.46
C ALA A 20 -0.94 8.57 -7.12
N GLN A 21 0.29 8.64 -6.60
CA GLN A 21 0.70 7.89 -5.41
C GLN A 21 1.03 8.74 -4.17
N ASP A 22 1.13 10.04 -4.32
CA ASP A 22 1.48 10.97 -3.23
C ASP A 22 0.29 11.90 -2.89
N SER A 23 -0.84 11.33 -2.51
CA SER A 23 -1.88 12.13 -1.88
C SER A 23 -1.56 12.27 -0.39
N PRO A 24 -1.20 13.48 0.09
CA PRO A 24 -0.95 13.73 1.50
C PRO A 24 -2.19 13.54 2.38
N ASP A 25 -3.33 13.33 1.78
CA ASP A 25 -4.62 13.11 2.43
C ASP A 25 -4.80 11.68 2.97
N ARG A 26 -3.79 10.82 2.85
CA ARG A 26 -3.89 9.38 3.20
C ARG A 26 -3.13 8.94 4.45
N GLY A 27 -2.69 9.83 5.31
CA GLY A 27 -1.94 9.43 6.49
C GLY A 27 -0.44 9.18 6.21
N PHE A 28 0.12 8.11 6.77
CA PHE A 28 1.51 7.76 6.53
C PHE A 28 1.73 7.27 5.11
N ARG A 29 2.87 7.65 4.53
CA ARG A 29 3.36 7.11 3.27
C ARG A 29 3.94 5.70 3.49
N HIS A 30 3.64 4.76 2.58
CA HIS A 30 4.16 3.39 2.64
C HIS A 30 4.66 2.90 1.26
N PRO A 31 5.82 2.19 1.22
CA PRO A 31 6.79 2.18 2.28
C PRO A 31 7.27 3.60 2.55
N GLY A 32 7.53 3.90 3.80
CA GLY A 32 7.84 5.26 4.21
C GLY A 32 8.73 5.33 5.47
N GLY A 33 9.42 4.25 5.79
CA GLY A 33 10.48 4.22 6.75
C GLY A 33 11.76 4.89 6.20
N LEU A 34 12.88 4.18 6.20
CA LEU A 34 14.13 4.65 5.59
C LEU A 34 14.03 4.81 4.06
N HIS A 35 13.13 4.08 3.42
CA HIS A 35 12.98 4.07 1.97
C HIS A 35 11.52 4.21 1.56
N THR A 36 11.32 4.88 0.43
CA THR A 36 10.03 5.02 -0.25
C THR A 36 9.99 4.18 -1.53
N GLN A 37 8.81 4.00 -2.12
CA GLN A 37 8.70 3.36 -3.43
C GLN A 37 9.52 4.10 -4.50
N ALA A 38 9.53 5.43 -4.46
CA ALA A 38 10.31 6.25 -5.37
C ALA A 38 11.83 6.01 -5.25
N ASP A 39 12.34 5.65 -4.05
CA ASP A 39 13.74 5.27 -3.89
C ASP A 39 14.05 3.97 -4.62
N PHE A 40 13.15 2.96 -4.54
CA PHE A 40 13.32 1.69 -5.27
C PHE A 40 13.21 1.88 -6.78
N ASP A 41 12.28 2.71 -7.24
CA ASP A 41 12.11 3.00 -8.66
C ASP A 41 13.37 3.68 -9.23
N ARG A 42 13.95 4.61 -8.48
CA ARG A 42 15.23 5.24 -8.82
C ARG A 42 16.37 4.22 -8.89
N VAL A 43 16.49 3.34 -7.89
CA VAL A 43 17.55 2.30 -7.87
C VAL A 43 17.40 1.41 -9.10
N ARG A 44 16.20 0.93 -9.42
CA ARG A 44 15.96 0.11 -10.61
C ARG A 44 16.34 0.84 -11.89
N ALA A 45 15.90 2.08 -12.04
CA ALA A 45 16.23 2.90 -13.22
C ALA A 45 17.75 3.11 -13.38
N GLN A 46 18.48 3.31 -12.26
CA GLN A 46 19.94 3.45 -12.30
C GLN A 46 20.66 2.12 -12.62
N LEU A 47 20.13 1.00 -12.15
CA LEU A 47 20.63 -0.32 -12.51
C LEU A 47 20.44 -0.61 -14.00
N ASP A 48 19.25 -0.30 -14.53
CA ASP A 48 18.93 -0.46 -15.96
C ASP A 48 19.78 0.45 -16.84
N ALA A 49 20.09 1.67 -16.36
CA ALA A 49 20.99 2.60 -17.02
C ALA A 49 22.49 2.22 -16.90
N GLY A 50 22.81 1.20 -16.10
CA GLY A 50 24.20 0.74 -15.90
C GLY A 50 25.06 1.71 -15.07
N ASN A 51 24.46 2.48 -14.13
CA ASN A 51 25.20 3.35 -13.23
C ASN A 51 26.23 2.52 -12.43
N GLU A 52 27.51 2.67 -12.73
CA GLU A 52 28.58 1.83 -12.21
C GLU A 52 28.61 1.75 -10.68
N ARG A 53 28.36 2.87 -10.00
CA ARG A 53 28.38 2.94 -8.54
C ARG A 53 27.19 2.20 -7.94
N VAL A 54 26.01 2.34 -8.52
CA VAL A 54 24.78 1.66 -8.05
C VAL A 54 24.86 0.16 -8.36
N VAL A 55 25.38 -0.21 -9.53
CA VAL A 55 25.63 -1.61 -9.92
C VAL A 55 26.60 -2.27 -8.94
N ALA A 56 27.70 -1.60 -8.60
CA ALA A 56 28.67 -2.11 -7.64
C ALA A 56 28.09 -2.23 -6.23
N ALA A 57 27.31 -1.24 -5.78
CA ALA A 57 26.61 -1.27 -4.49
C ALA A 57 25.54 -2.37 -4.42
N TYR A 58 24.81 -2.57 -5.51
CA TYR A 58 23.86 -3.66 -5.64
C TYR A 58 24.53 -5.04 -5.63
N ASP A 59 25.68 -5.18 -6.26
CA ASP A 59 26.48 -6.39 -6.22
C ASP A 59 26.94 -6.75 -4.79
N VAL A 60 27.26 -5.75 -3.96
CA VAL A 60 27.54 -5.96 -2.53
C VAL A 60 26.33 -6.57 -1.83
N LEU A 61 25.14 -6.01 -2.03
CA LEU A 61 23.92 -6.56 -1.45
C LEU A 61 23.64 -7.99 -1.96
N ARG A 62 23.69 -8.20 -3.27
CA ARG A 62 23.38 -9.48 -3.90
C ARG A 62 24.30 -10.61 -3.45
N LYS A 63 25.58 -10.30 -3.16
CA LYS A 63 26.61 -11.25 -2.69
C LYS A 63 26.62 -11.40 -1.17
N ALA A 64 25.95 -10.52 -0.42
CA ALA A 64 25.95 -10.57 1.05
C ALA A 64 25.36 -11.90 1.57
N ALA A 65 26.01 -12.50 2.54
CA ALA A 65 25.58 -13.79 3.10
C ALA A 65 24.17 -13.71 3.72
N TYR A 66 23.80 -12.57 4.31
CA TYR A 66 22.51 -12.35 4.95
C TYR A 66 21.40 -11.99 3.95
N ALA A 67 21.74 -11.66 2.72
CA ALA A 67 20.78 -11.36 1.66
C ALA A 67 20.36 -12.60 0.84
N GLN A 68 20.77 -13.80 1.24
CA GLN A 68 20.41 -15.03 0.52
C GLN A 68 19.07 -15.59 0.99
N SER A 69 18.24 -16.06 0.06
CA SER A 69 16.92 -16.61 0.36
C SER A 69 16.91 -17.88 1.22
N GLY A 70 18.06 -18.57 1.29
CA GLY A 70 18.25 -19.77 2.13
C GLY A 70 18.73 -19.48 3.55
N VAL A 71 18.94 -18.21 3.92
CA VAL A 71 19.54 -17.86 5.22
C VAL A 71 18.63 -18.28 6.38
N GLN A 72 19.26 -18.81 7.44
CA GLN A 72 18.56 -19.25 8.64
C GLN A 72 18.67 -18.21 9.75
N THR A 73 17.56 -17.99 10.48
CA THR A 73 17.52 -17.13 11.66
C THR A 73 17.40 -17.99 12.93
N TYR A 74 17.85 -17.44 14.05
CA TYR A 74 17.87 -18.14 15.33
C TYR A 74 17.19 -17.28 16.39
N PRO A 75 15.86 -17.19 16.37
CA PRO A 75 15.12 -16.41 17.35
C PRO A 75 15.23 -17.02 18.73
N VAL A 76 15.21 -16.19 19.75
CA VAL A 76 15.27 -16.55 21.16
C VAL A 76 14.05 -16.05 21.89
N GLU A 77 13.58 -16.80 22.89
CA GLU A 77 12.42 -16.38 23.68
C GLU A 77 12.72 -15.11 24.50
N THR A 78 13.92 -15.03 25.03
CA THR A 78 14.41 -13.86 25.78
C THR A 78 15.68 -13.31 25.14
N ILE A 79 15.65 -12.05 24.69
CA ILE A 79 16.84 -11.32 24.27
C ILE A 79 17.53 -10.79 25.52
N VAL A 80 18.82 -11.11 25.68
CA VAL A 80 19.65 -10.68 26.81
C VAL A 80 20.77 -9.78 26.32
N ARG A 81 20.86 -8.55 26.85
CA ARG A 81 21.99 -7.63 26.65
C ARG A 81 22.35 -6.96 27.97
N GLY A 82 23.67 -6.97 28.30
CA GLY A 82 24.18 -6.45 29.56
C GLY A 82 23.89 -7.33 30.78
N GLY A 83 23.60 -8.62 30.57
CA GLY A 83 23.32 -9.59 31.67
C GLY A 83 24.59 -10.23 32.27
N GLY A 84 25.73 -10.10 31.61
CA GLY A 84 27.00 -10.71 32.03
C GLY A 84 27.09 -12.23 31.76
N SER A 85 25.97 -12.92 31.64
CA SER A 85 25.87 -14.31 31.20
C SER A 85 24.62 -14.51 30.34
N GLY A 86 24.68 -15.41 29.37
CA GLY A 86 23.57 -15.67 28.46
C GLY A 86 23.34 -14.58 27.42
N GLU A 87 24.29 -13.72 27.16
CA GLU A 87 24.27 -12.67 26.14
C GLU A 87 23.97 -13.27 24.76
N ASN A 88 22.86 -12.85 24.16
CA ASN A 88 22.42 -13.40 22.88
C ASN A 88 21.80 -12.33 21.94
N TYR A 89 21.85 -11.06 22.32
CA TYR A 89 21.25 -9.93 21.58
C TYR A 89 21.74 -9.86 20.11
N ILE A 90 22.94 -10.37 19.85
CA ILE A 90 23.47 -10.41 18.48
C ILE A 90 22.63 -11.26 17.54
N ASN A 91 21.85 -12.21 18.04
CA ASN A 91 20.95 -13.00 17.22
C ASN A 91 19.80 -12.13 16.71
N ALA A 92 19.26 -11.20 17.53
CA ALA A 92 18.24 -10.25 17.12
C ALA A 92 18.80 -9.28 16.06
N ALA A 93 19.98 -8.74 16.27
CA ALA A 93 20.68 -7.90 15.29
C ALA A 93 20.82 -8.60 13.93
N ARG A 94 21.29 -9.85 13.93
CA ARG A 94 21.42 -10.65 12.72
C ARG A 94 20.08 -10.95 12.08
N GLY A 95 19.08 -11.29 12.90
CA GLY A 95 17.72 -11.57 12.42
C GLY A 95 17.09 -10.36 11.69
N ALA A 96 17.14 -9.19 12.30
CA ALA A 96 16.65 -7.96 11.69
C ALA A 96 17.40 -7.61 10.40
N THR A 97 18.75 -7.71 10.41
CA THR A 97 19.59 -7.49 9.23
C THR A 97 19.26 -8.45 8.09
N MET A 98 19.09 -9.75 8.37
CA MET A 98 18.72 -10.75 7.36
C MET A 98 17.36 -10.45 6.75
N ALA A 99 16.37 -10.08 7.58
CA ALA A 99 15.04 -9.71 7.12
C ALA A 99 15.12 -8.48 6.20
N TYR A 100 15.82 -7.43 6.63
CA TYR A 100 15.95 -6.19 5.86
C TYR A 100 16.66 -6.41 4.52
N GLN A 101 17.80 -7.14 4.48
CA GLN A 101 18.54 -7.37 3.25
C GLN A 101 17.74 -8.20 2.25
N ASN A 102 16.98 -9.19 2.71
CA ASN A 102 16.07 -9.95 1.85
C ASN A 102 14.89 -9.10 1.38
N ALA A 103 14.36 -8.20 2.21
CA ALA A 103 13.32 -7.25 1.81
C ALA A 103 13.82 -6.26 0.74
N LEU A 104 15.07 -5.76 0.85
CA LEU A 104 15.69 -4.94 -0.20
C LEU A 104 15.77 -5.69 -1.52
N ARG A 105 16.23 -6.94 -1.51
CA ARG A 105 16.32 -7.77 -2.72
C ARG A 105 14.95 -8.00 -3.35
N TRP A 106 13.93 -8.24 -2.53
CA TRP A 106 12.58 -8.34 -3.07
C TRP A 106 12.15 -7.03 -3.74
N LYS A 107 12.30 -5.90 -3.06
CA LYS A 107 11.89 -4.59 -3.60
C LYS A 107 12.65 -4.18 -4.86
N ILE A 108 13.92 -4.58 -5.00
CA ILE A 108 14.75 -4.21 -6.16
C ILE A 108 14.57 -5.20 -7.31
N GLU A 109 14.56 -6.51 -7.03
CA GLU A 109 14.60 -7.61 -8.03
C GLU A 109 13.24 -8.26 -8.29
N ASP A 110 12.21 -7.95 -7.51
CA ASP A 110 10.98 -8.75 -7.39
C ASP A 110 11.26 -10.23 -7.01
N ASN A 111 12.29 -10.44 -6.18
CA ASN A 111 12.73 -11.77 -5.79
C ASN A 111 11.81 -12.36 -4.72
N LYS A 112 10.80 -13.13 -5.13
CA LYS A 112 9.81 -13.73 -4.24
C LYS A 112 10.40 -14.68 -3.20
N ALA A 113 11.52 -15.38 -3.52
CA ALA A 113 12.19 -16.24 -2.55
C ALA A 113 12.82 -15.42 -1.41
N CYS A 114 13.36 -14.24 -1.72
CA CYS A 114 13.84 -13.30 -0.71
C CYS A 114 12.68 -12.72 0.10
N ALA A 115 11.56 -12.36 -0.54
CA ALA A 115 10.35 -11.89 0.15
C ALA A 115 9.85 -12.92 1.17
N GLN A 116 9.70 -14.19 0.75
CA GLN A 116 9.30 -15.28 1.64
C GLN A 116 10.28 -15.46 2.81
N THR A 117 11.56 -15.30 2.56
CA THR A 117 12.60 -15.41 3.58
C THR A 117 12.51 -14.26 4.58
N ALA A 118 12.30 -13.03 4.13
CA ALA A 118 12.10 -11.88 5.02
C ALA A 118 10.89 -12.09 5.94
N VAL A 119 9.74 -12.46 5.39
CA VAL A 119 8.52 -12.74 6.17
C VAL A 119 8.75 -13.89 7.15
N ARG A 120 9.36 -15.00 6.72
CA ARG A 120 9.68 -16.14 7.57
C ARG A 120 10.54 -15.74 8.78
N ILE A 121 11.53 -14.88 8.55
CA ILE A 121 12.39 -14.39 9.63
C ILE A 121 11.60 -13.50 10.58
N LEU A 122 10.87 -12.51 10.06
CA LEU A 122 10.07 -11.58 10.87
C LEU A 122 9.08 -12.34 11.75
N MET A 123 8.34 -13.30 11.18
CA MET A 123 7.36 -14.09 11.93
C MET A 123 8.00 -15.05 12.92
N ALA A 124 9.17 -15.63 12.59
CA ALA A 124 9.89 -16.47 13.53
C ALA A 124 10.29 -15.69 14.79
N TRP A 125 10.73 -14.43 14.65
CA TRP A 125 11.05 -13.58 15.78
C TRP A 125 9.80 -13.15 16.55
N ALA A 126 8.75 -12.71 15.87
CA ALA A 126 7.52 -12.26 16.51
C ALA A 126 6.85 -13.37 17.34
N ARG A 127 6.85 -14.59 16.82
CA ARG A 127 6.24 -15.75 17.49
C ARG A 127 7.09 -16.32 18.62
N THR A 128 8.41 -16.16 18.55
CA THR A 128 9.32 -16.73 19.54
C THR A 128 9.62 -15.76 20.67
N THR A 129 9.93 -14.49 20.37
CA THR A 129 10.48 -13.56 21.36
C THR A 129 9.39 -12.92 22.21
N LYS A 130 9.48 -13.14 23.51
CA LYS A 130 8.50 -12.65 24.51
C LYS A 130 9.09 -11.63 25.46
N GLN A 131 10.41 -11.56 25.58
CA GLN A 131 11.06 -10.74 26.60
C GLN A 131 12.40 -10.18 26.13
N ILE A 132 12.75 -8.99 26.61
CA ILE A 132 14.06 -8.36 26.46
C ILE A 132 14.54 -8.00 27.87
N THR A 133 15.72 -8.47 28.26
CA THR A 133 16.27 -8.33 29.61
C THR A 133 17.76 -8.02 29.61
N GLY A 134 18.28 -7.73 30.80
CA GLY A 134 19.69 -7.38 31.03
C GLY A 134 19.80 -6.23 32.03
N ASN A 135 20.96 -5.59 32.08
CA ASN A 135 21.12 -4.31 32.76
C ASN A 135 20.55 -3.17 31.89
N SER A 136 21.00 -1.94 32.05
CA SER A 136 20.57 -0.81 31.22
C SER A 136 20.78 -1.05 29.72
N ASP A 137 21.75 -1.87 29.30
CA ASP A 137 22.04 -2.16 27.89
C ASP A 137 20.90 -2.85 27.16
N GLN A 138 19.93 -3.43 27.89
CA GLN A 138 18.70 -3.91 27.27
C GLN A 138 17.96 -2.81 26.49
N CYS A 139 18.02 -1.55 26.96
CA CYS A 139 17.39 -0.41 26.30
C CYS A 139 18.10 -0.07 24.97
N LEU A 140 19.43 -0.28 24.92
CA LEU A 140 20.18 -0.15 23.67
C LEU A 140 19.80 -1.24 22.67
N ALA A 141 19.60 -2.49 23.13
CA ALA A 141 19.08 -3.55 22.28
C ALA A 141 17.67 -3.25 21.75
N VAL A 142 16.78 -2.72 22.60
CA VAL A 142 15.43 -2.31 22.22
C VAL A 142 15.47 -1.24 21.11
N GLY A 143 16.23 -0.18 21.32
CA GLY A 143 16.33 0.91 20.35
C GLY A 143 16.88 0.42 19.02
N LEU A 144 18.06 -0.20 19.03
CA LEU A 144 18.78 -0.59 17.81
C LEU A 144 18.06 -1.66 17.02
N TYR A 145 17.62 -2.73 17.66
CA TYR A 145 17.03 -3.85 16.89
C TYR A 145 15.54 -3.66 16.65
N GLY A 146 14.85 -2.92 17.52
CA GLY A 146 13.45 -2.59 17.34
C GLY A 146 13.23 -1.76 16.07
N TYR A 147 14.03 -0.70 15.85
CA TYR A 147 13.88 0.06 14.61
C TYR A 147 14.22 -0.78 13.37
N GLN A 148 15.24 -1.65 13.46
CA GLN A 148 15.66 -2.47 12.32
C GLN A 148 14.58 -3.49 11.93
N PHE A 149 13.92 -4.14 12.91
CA PHE A 149 12.78 -5.00 12.65
C PHE A 149 11.60 -4.22 12.05
N ALA A 150 11.30 -3.03 12.58
CA ALA A 150 10.25 -2.19 12.05
C ALA A 150 10.52 -1.76 10.59
N GLN A 151 11.76 -1.39 10.25
CA GLN A 151 12.15 -1.02 8.90
C GLN A 151 12.07 -2.20 7.92
N ALA A 152 12.50 -3.39 8.34
CA ALA A 152 12.36 -4.59 7.51
C ALA A 152 10.89 -4.93 7.25
N ALA A 153 10.04 -4.85 8.28
CA ALA A 153 8.61 -5.11 8.16
C ALA A 153 7.89 -4.08 7.31
N GLU A 154 8.26 -2.81 7.41
CA GLU A 154 7.71 -1.73 6.59
C GLU A 154 7.94 -1.97 5.10
N LEU A 155 9.11 -2.48 4.71
CA LEU A 155 9.38 -2.84 3.32
C LEU A 155 8.54 -4.02 2.84
N MET A 156 8.13 -4.92 3.74
CA MET A 156 7.36 -6.11 3.41
C MET A 156 5.85 -5.89 3.44
N ARG A 157 5.38 -4.72 3.86
CA ARG A 157 3.98 -4.38 4.12
C ARG A 157 3.04 -4.71 2.95
N ASP A 158 3.47 -4.47 1.71
CA ASP A 158 2.72 -4.68 0.47
C ASP A 158 3.01 -6.03 -0.21
N TYR A 159 3.76 -6.92 0.44
CA TYR A 159 4.04 -8.24 -0.12
C TYR A 159 2.82 -9.16 0.03
N GLU A 160 2.23 -9.54 -1.09
CA GLU A 160 1.02 -10.39 -1.13
C GLU A 160 1.17 -11.75 -0.42
N GLY A 161 2.41 -12.27 -0.34
CA GLY A 161 2.72 -13.53 0.34
C GLY A 161 2.83 -13.41 1.86
N TRP A 162 2.68 -12.22 2.44
CA TRP A 162 2.58 -12.05 3.88
C TRP A 162 1.11 -11.96 4.28
N ALA A 163 0.60 -13.06 4.87
CA ALA A 163 -0.78 -13.09 5.32
C ALA A 163 -1.07 -11.91 6.25
N ARG A 164 -2.21 -11.26 6.05
CA ARG A 164 -2.56 -10.04 6.80
C ARG A 164 -2.64 -10.29 8.31
N GLU A 165 -3.09 -11.45 8.70
CA GLU A 165 -3.13 -11.88 10.10
C GLU A 165 -1.73 -11.96 10.70
N ASP A 166 -0.77 -12.48 9.93
CA ASP A 166 0.63 -12.58 10.34
C ASP A 166 1.26 -11.18 10.45
N PHE A 167 0.97 -10.29 9.50
CA PHE A 167 1.42 -8.90 9.56
C PHE A 167 0.85 -8.18 10.78
N GLU A 168 -0.43 -8.39 11.09
CA GLU A 168 -1.02 -7.80 12.29
C GLU A 168 -0.45 -8.43 13.57
N GLU A 169 -0.20 -9.74 13.60
CA GLU A 169 0.52 -10.40 14.72
C GLU A 169 1.90 -9.75 14.93
N PHE A 170 2.63 -9.47 13.85
CA PHE A 170 3.92 -8.78 13.92
C PHE A 170 3.78 -7.35 14.48
N ARG A 171 2.80 -6.58 14.00
CA ARG A 171 2.52 -5.23 14.54
C ARG A 171 2.21 -5.27 16.04
N GLN A 172 1.39 -6.21 16.47
CA GLN A 172 1.07 -6.39 17.91
C GLN A 172 2.31 -6.77 18.72
N TRP A 173 3.22 -7.56 18.17
CA TRP A 173 4.51 -7.84 18.81
C TRP A 173 5.38 -6.58 18.96
N MET A 174 5.42 -5.71 17.95
CA MET A 174 6.13 -4.43 18.02
C MET A 174 5.50 -3.50 19.07
N LEU A 175 4.17 -3.42 19.09
CA LEU A 175 3.43 -2.59 20.04
C LEU A 175 3.45 -3.14 21.48
N GLY A 176 3.50 -4.45 21.66
CA GLY A 176 3.42 -5.09 22.98
C GLY A 176 4.78 -5.30 23.66
N LEU A 177 5.85 -5.47 22.86
CA LEU A 177 7.17 -5.77 23.42
C LEU A 177 8.17 -4.60 23.26
N TRP A 178 8.30 -4.06 22.05
CA TRP A 178 9.36 -3.07 21.72
C TRP A 178 8.97 -1.65 22.12
N TYR A 179 7.79 -1.21 21.70
CA TYR A 179 7.32 0.15 21.97
C TYR A 179 7.28 0.50 23.47
N PRO A 180 6.70 -0.34 24.37
CA PRO A 180 6.64 0.03 25.78
C PRO A 180 8.02 0.19 26.43
N LYS A 181 9.00 -0.58 25.99
CA LYS A 181 10.38 -0.48 26.50
C LYS A 181 11.11 0.75 25.95
N ALA A 182 10.97 1.01 24.63
CA ALA A 182 11.59 2.18 24.00
C ALA A 182 11.02 3.48 24.56
N ILE A 183 9.70 3.62 24.59
CA ILE A 183 9.06 4.83 25.15
C ILE A 183 9.27 4.97 26.65
N GLY A 184 9.32 3.84 27.37
CA GLY A 184 9.66 3.81 28.78
C GLY A 184 11.04 4.37 29.07
N PHE A 185 12.05 3.98 28.26
CA PHE A 185 13.39 4.54 28.38
C PHE A 185 13.39 6.06 28.11
N LEU A 186 12.72 6.51 27.07
CA LEU A 186 12.66 7.94 26.76
C LEU A 186 11.98 8.74 27.87
N ARG A 187 10.93 8.20 28.49
CA ARG A 187 10.23 8.85 29.62
C ARG A 187 11.11 8.92 30.86
N HIS A 188 11.87 7.89 31.17
CA HIS A 188 12.85 7.94 32.26
C HIS A 188 13.92 9.00 31.98
N ARG A 189 14.41 9.04 30.75
CA ARG A 189 15.47 9.93 30.33
C ARG A 189 15.07 11.40 30.39
N ASN A 190 13.84 11.74 30.05
CA ASN A 190 13.36 13.13 30.08
C ASN A 190 12.64 13.52 31.37
N GLY A 191 12.73 12.73 32.42
CA GLY A 191 12.15 13.03 33.73
C GLY A 191 10.62 12.94 33.80
N THR A 192 9.95 12.38 32.78
CA THR A 192 8.49 12.18 32.80
C THR A 192 8.06 11.15 33.84
N TRP A 193 8.88 10.16 34.09
CA TRP A 193 8.71 9.17 35.14
C TRP A 193 9.63 9.43 36.33
N GLU A 194 9.24 9.02 37.52
CA GLU A 194 10.07 9.03 38.69
C GLU A 194 11.31 8.16 38.47
N ASN A 195 12.48 8.67 38.82
CA ASN A 195 13.72 7.92 38.67
C ASN A 195 13.94 6.86 39.77
N GLN A 196 13.02 6.74 40.71
CA GLN A 196 13.03 5.77 41.84
C GLN A 196 14.36 5.79 42.65
N GLY A 197 15.04 6.93 42.70
CA GLY A 197 16.31 7.07 43.40
C GLY A 197 17.51 6.45 42.71
N LYS A 198 17.35 5.92 41.51
CA LYS A 198 18.43 5.32 40.73
C LYS A 198 19.00 6.33 39.74
N TRP A 199 20.24 6.75 39.98
CA TRP A 199 20.90 7.79 39.19
C TRP A 199 20.96 7.49 37.69
N TRP A 200 21.10 6.22 37.31
CA TRP A 200 21.13 5.80 35.89
C TRP A 200 19.76 5.86 35.18
N GLN A 201 18.70 6.17 35.89
CA GLN A 201 17.37 6.39 35.34
C GLN A 201 17.05 7.89 35.26
N ALA A 202 17.96 8.71 35.73
CA ALA A 202 17.74 10.15 35.76
C ALA A 202 17.94 10.79 34.38
N PRO A 203 17.26 11.89 34.12
CA PRO A 203 17.41 12.64 32.88
C PRO A 203 18.88 13.04 32.65
N GLY A 204 19.32 12.99 31.40
CA GLY A 204 20.65 13.39 30.99
C GLY A 204 21.78 12.42 31.36
N HIS A 205 21.47 11.28 31.96
CA HIS A 205 22.53 10.32 32.36
C HIS A 205 23.16 9.58 31.18
N TYR A 206 22.34 9.13 30.22
CA TYR A 206 22.81 8.35 29.09
C TYR A 206 23.34 9.24 27.96
N TRP A 207 24.31 8.71 27.21
CA TRP A 207 24.79 9.32 26.00
C TRP A 207 23.69 9.35 24.90
N SER A 208 23.77 10.31 23.96
CA SER A 208 22.71 10.58 23.00
C SER A 208 22.36 9.41 22.11
N ASN A 209 23.33 8.54 21.77
CA ASN A 209 23.03 7.35 20.97
C ASN A 209 21.95 6.46 21.59
N TRP A 210 21.84 6.40 22.92
CA TRP A 210 20.80 5.65 23.62
C TRP A 210 19.40 6.25 23.43
N GLY A 211 19.28 7.55 23.56
CA GLY A 211 18.02 8.25 23.33
C GLY A 211 17.63 8.19 21.85
N LEU A 212 18.59 8.43 20.96
CA LEU A 212 18.34 8.46 19.52
C LEU A 212 17.90 7.11 18.95
N CYS A 213 18.52 5.98 19.36
CA CYS A 213 18.07 4.67 18.88
C CYS A 213 16.66 4.33 19.37
N ASN A 214 16.29 4.71 20.60
CA ASN A 214 14.96 4.51 21.12
C ASN A 214 13.93 5.46 20.45
N ALA A 215 14.29 6.72 20.19
CA ALA A 215 13.44 7.64 19.43
C ALA A 215 13.21 7.14 18.01
N LEU A 216 14.25 6.67 17.31
CA LEU A 216 14.15 6.06 15.98
C LEU A 216 13.28 4.80 16.00
N CYS A 217 13.38 3.97 17.06
CA CYS A 217 12.53 2.81 17.25
C CYS A 217 11.06 3.21 17.38
N VAL A 218 10.76 4.22 18.23
CA VAL A 218 9.40 4.73 18.42
C VAL A 218 8.82 5.29 17.12
N VAL A 219 9.58 6.13 16.42
CA VAL A 219 9.14 6.71 15.13
C VAL A 219 8.89 5.62 14.09
N SER A 220 9.81 4.63 13.98
CA SER A 220 9.67 3.52 13.03
C SER A 220 8.44 2.65 13.32
N ILE A 221 8.15 2.38 14.61
CA ILE A 221 6.93 1.67 15.02
C ILE A 221 5.68 2.50 14.71
N GLY A 222 5.74 3.82 14.93
CA GLY A 222 4.64 4.73 14.59
C GLY A 222 4.27 4.65 13.11
N VAL A 223 5.25 4.67 12.21
CA VAL A 223 5.03 4.50 10.76
C VAL A 223 4.50 3.11 10.46
N LEU A 224 5.16 2.05 10.91
CA LEU A 224 4.75 0.66 10.64
C LEU A 224 3.33 0.37 11.11
N CYS A 225 2.92 0.94 12.23
CA CYS A 225 1.63 0.68 12.85
C CYS A 225 0.53 1.70 12.48
N ASP A 226 0.81 2.65 11.60
CA ASP A 226 -0.12 3.75 11.26
C ASP A 226 -0.58 4.51 12.51
N ASP A 227 0.35 4.71 13.46
CA ASP A 227 0.04 5.29 14.75
C ASP A 227 0.70 6.66 14.90
N VAL A 228 -0.09 7.71 14.62
CA VAL A 228 0.38 9.09 14.64
C VAL A 228 0.81 9.54 16.04
N PHE A 229 0.18 9.01 17.09
CA PHE A 229 0.57 9.37 18.45
C PHE A 229 1.96 8.82 18.80
N ILE A 230 2.22 7.55 18.45
CA ILE A 230 3.54 6.95 18.63
C ILE A 230 4.59 7.70 17.82
N TYR A 231 4.30 7.96 16.54
CA TYR A 231 5.19 8.73 15.68
C TYR A 231 5.52 10.11 16.27
N ASN A 232 4.49 10.86 16.67
CA ASN A 232 4.65 12.21 17.21
C ASN A 232 5.41 12.22 18.54
N GLN A 233 5.31 11.18 19.37
CA GLN A 233 6.12 11.11 20.59
C GLN A 233 7.62 11.07 20.27
N GLY A 234 8.04 10.21 19.33
CA GLY A 234 9.44 10.15 18.91
C GLY A 234 9.92 11.43 18.23
N MET A 235 9.06 12.01 17.37
CA MET A 235 9.36 13.28 16.70
C MET A 235 9.49 14.44 17.68
N SER A 236 8.57 14.55 18.63
CA SER A 236 8.61 15.58 19.67
C SER A 236 9.84 15.46 20.57
N TYR A 237 10.26 14.24 20.85
CA TYR A 237 11.49 13.99 21.60
C TYR A 237 12.71 14.56 20.87
N PHE A 238 12.80 14.39 19.55
CA PHE A 238 13.91 14.89 18.75
C PHE A 238 13.81 16.40 18.45
N LYS A 239 12.60 16.90 18.22
CA LYS A 239 12.35 18.31 17.91
C LYS A 239 12.20 19.22 19.12
N TYR A 240 12.05 18.65 20.30
CA TYR A 240 11.74 19.43 21.49
C TYR A 240 10.42 20.21 21.39
N ASP A 241 9.40 19.61 20.84
CA ASP A 241 8.04 20.12 20.84
C ASP A 241 7.06 19.07 21.35
N GLN A 242 5.85 19.46 21.68
CA GLN A 242 4.82 18.57 22.16
C GLN A 242 3.58 18.59 21.27
N VAL A 243 3.72 19.19 20.11
CA VAL A 243 2.62 19.31 19.16
C VAL A 243 2.21 17.91 18.67
N GLY A 244 0.90 17.66 18.69
CA GLY A 244 0.36 16.36 18.28
C GLY A 244 0.43 15.25 19.34
N THR A 245 1.03 15.49 20.50
CA THR A 245 1.08 14.50 21.59
C THR A 245 0.02 14.71 22.67
N TYR A 246 -0.62 15.86 22.70
CA TYR A 246 -1.46 16.31 23.81
C TYR A 246 -2.83 15.68 23.85
N ARG A 247 -3.45 15.40 22.75
CA ARG A 247 -4.89 15.11 22.72
C ARG A 247 -5.19 13.74 22.14
N ASN A 248 -4.42 12.82 22.64
CA ASN A 248 -4.62 11.44 22.31
C ASN A 248 -5.76 10.85 23.17
N PRO A 249 -6.72 10.11 22.61
CA PRO A 249 -7.73 9.38 23.37
C PRO A 249 -7.15 8.25 24.23
N ARG A 250 -5.85 7.96 24.11
CA ARG A 250 -5.16 6.99 24.95
C ARG A 250 -4.88 7.57 26.33
N THR A 251 -4.87 6.71 27.33
CA THR A 251 -4.50 7.04 28.70
C THR A 251 -3.00 7.20 28.90
N GLU A 252 -2.21 7.05 27.85
CA GLU A 252 -0.75 7.16 27.89
C GLU A 252 -0.32 8.60 28.12
N VAL A 253 0.63 8.79 29.01
CA VAL A 253 1.20 10.08 29.29
C VAL A 253 2.12 10.50 28.15
N PRO A 254 1.96 11.70 27.54
CA PRO A 254 2.87 12.21 26.53
C PRO A 254 4.31 12.32 27.08
N ILE A 255 5.30 12.25 26.20
CA ILE A 255 6.68 12.54 26.59
C ILE A 255 6.75 14.00 27.05
N LYS A 256 7.23 14.20 28.25
CA LYS A 256 7.57 15.54 28.73
C LYS A 256 8.96 15.90 28.23
N ASN A 257 9.04 16.85 27.35
CA ASN A 257 10.34 17.37 26.94
C ASN A 257 10.74 18.51 27.87
N ASP A 258 11.76 18.29 28.64
CA ASP A 258 12.27 19.25 29.64
C ASP A 258 13.65 19.86 29.30
N GLY A 259 14.12 19.52 28.06
CA GLY A 259 15.37 20.04 27.56
C GLY A 259 16.63 19.33 28.05
N LEU A 260 16.48 18.26 28.77
CA LEU A 260 17.60 17.47 29.30
C LEU A 260 17.89 16.20 28.46
N THR A 261 17.28 16.10 27.29
CA THR A 261 17.29 14.91 26.47
C THR A 261 17.90 15.15 25.08
N GLU A 262 17.95 14.15 24.24
CA GLU A 262 18.57 14.20 22.92
C GLU A 262 17.64 14.84 21.89
N PHE A 263 17.11 16.01 22.12
CA PHE A 263 16.58 16.78 21.01
C PHE A 263 17.74 17.33 20.16
N LEU A 264 17.45 17.73 18.94
CA LEU A 264 18.50 18.11 17.99
C LEU A 264 19.44 19.20 18.53
N GLY A 265 18.92 20.14 19.29
CA GLY A 265 19.72 21.17 19.91
C GLY A 265 20.64 20.68 21.03
N ASN A 266 20.33 19.60 21.73
CA ASN A 266 21.23 18.94 22.67
C ASN A 266 22.20 17.97 21.99
N LEU A 267 21.79 17.41 20.86
CA LEU A 267 22.65 16.57 20.05
C LEU A 267 23.79 17.40 19.46
N VAL A 268 23.46 18.52 18.84
CA VAL A 268 24.42 19.51 18.34
C VAL A 268 24.44 20.65 19.35
N VAL A 269 25.28 20.53 20.33
CA VAL A 269 25.29 21.38 21.54
C VAL A 269 25.68 22.82 21.28
N THR A 270 26.50 23.06 20.26
CA THR A 270 26.85 24.39 19.79
C THR A 270 27.20 24.38 18.31
N THR A 271 27.01 25.51 17.66
CA THR A 271 27.49 25.76 16.32
C THR A 271 28.38 27.02 16.35
N ALA A 272 29.33 27.04 15.44
CA ALA A 272 30.21 28.20 15.27
C ALA A 272 30.46 28.40 13.78
N ASP A 273 30.58 29.65 13.36
CA ASP A 273 31.22 30.00 12.10
C ASP A 273 32.64 29.43 12.10
N SER A 274 33.06 28.93 10.96
CA SER A 274 34.36 28.28 10.83
C SER A 274 35.16 28.90 9.72
N GLU A 275 36.45 29.13 9.97
CA GLU A 275 37.43 29.46 8.94
C GLU A 275 37.82 28.24 8.09
N LEU A 276 37.49 27.03 8.57
CA LEU A 276 37.63 25.79 7.80
C LEU A 276 36.65 25.79 6.65
N GLU A 277 37.11 25.33 5.48
CA GLU A 277 36.24 25.20 4.34
C GLU A 277 35.14 24.17 4.63
N THR A 278 33.97 24.64 4.96
CA THR A 278 32.77 23.85 5.15
C THR A 278 31.68 24.37 4.19
N GLY A 279 31.10 23.50 3.40
CA GLY A 279 30.04 23.90 2.48
C GLY A 279 28.67 23.97 3.15
N ALA A 280 28.51 23.36 4.31
CA ALA A 280 27.24 23.24 5.00
C ALA A 280 26.89 24.53 5.73
N TYR A 281 26.31 25.47 5.03
CA TYR A 281 25.80 26.73 5.65
C TYR A 281 26.83 27.50 6.45
N GLY A 282 28.14 27.26 6.23
CA GLY A 282 29.24 27.96 6.88
C GLY A 282 29.46 27.62 8.34
N GLN A 283 28.83 26.64 8.90
CA GLN A 283 28.88 26.30 10.32
C GLN A 283 29.38 24.87 10.59
N LEU A 284 30.09 24.70 11.72
CA LEU A 284 30.44 23.42 12.31
C LEU A 284 29.73 23.28 13.66
N GLY A 285 29.06 22.13 13.87
CA GLY A 285 28.21 21.87 15.04
C GLY A 285 28.80 20.80 15.97
N GLN A 286 29.38 21.24 17.11
CA GLN A 286 29.88 20.32 18.12
C GLN A 286 28.76 19.46 18.69
N MET A 287 28.88 18.13 18.58
CA MET A 287 27.91 17.20 19.13
C MET A 287 28.23 16.80 20.58
N ASN A 288 27.20 16.36 21.30
CA ASN A 288 27.35 16.01 22.72
C ASN A 288 28.21 14.75 22.97
N GLU A 289 28.46 13.91 21.97
CA GLU A 289 29.39 12.78 22.04
C GLU A 289 30.76 13.07 21.42
N SER A 290 30.95 14.26 20.85
CA SER A 290 32.20 14.63 20.15
C SER A 290 33.45 14.55 21.00
N GLY A 291 33.34 14.70 22.32
CA GLY A 291 34.49 14.57 23.26
C GLY A 291 34.69 13.14 23.80
N ARG A 292 33.75 12.19 23.53
CA ARG A 292 33.81 10.83 24.05
C ARG A 292 34.77 9.96 23.24
N ASP A 293 34.39 9.68 22.03
CA ASP A 293 35.18 8.98 21.00
C ASP A 293 34.47 9.13 19.64
N THR A 294 35.20 8.91 18.55
CA THR A 294 34.68 9.06 17.20
C THR A 294 33.67 7.98 16.85
N GLY A 295 33.78 6.77 17.42
CA GLY A 295 32.88 5.66 17.18
C GLY A 295 31.45 5.95 17.66
N HIS A 296 31.32 6.48 18.86
CA HIS A 296 30.03 6.85 19.43
C HIS A 296 29.47 8.15 18.82
N SER A 297 30.33 9.14 18.53
CA SER A 297 29.92 10.35 17.80
C SER A 297 29.30 9.99 16.45
N ALA A 298 29.98 9.12 15.69
CA ALA A 298 29.50 8.65 14.40
C ALA A 298 28.22 7.78 14.54
N MET A 299 28.09 6.99 15.60
CA MET A 299 26.88 6.21 15.89
C MET A 299 25.67 7.11 16.16
N ALA A 300 25.86 8.10 17.04
CA ALA A 300 24.80 9.05 17.39
C ALA A 300 24.36 9.85 16.16
N LEU A 301 25.31 10.31 15.36
CA LEU A 301 25.01 11.00 14.10
C LEU A 301 24.21 10.13 13.13
N GLY A 302 24.63 8.88 12.92
CA GLY A 302 23.94 7.96 12.00
C GLY A 302 22.49 7.70 12.44
N LEU A 303 22.24 7.53 13.73
CA LEU A 303 20.88 7.36 14.27
C LEU A 303 20.02 8.62 14.06
N ALA A 304 20.62 9.80 14.20
CA ALA A 304 19.93 11.06 13.92
C ALA A 304 19.62 11.24 12.43
N ILE A 305 20.54 10.82 11.55
CA ILE A 305 20.33 10.82 10.09
C ILE A 305 19.20 9.86 9.70
N ASP A 306 19.20 8.64 10.26
CA ASP A 306 18.15 7.65 10.01
C ASP A 306 16.78 8.15 10.50
N LEU A 307 16.71 8.79 11.68
CA LEU A 307 15.50 9.41 12.19
C LEU A 307 15.04 10.55 11.28
N ALA A 308 15.96 11.41 10.87
CA ALA A 308 15.67 12.50 9.94
C ALA A 308 15.20 11.97 8.59
N LYS A 309 15.75 10.86 8.10
CA LYS A 309 15.33 10.24 6.85
C LYS A 309 13.90 9.67 6.94
N VAL A 310 13.53 9.03 8.05
CA VAL A 310 12.15 8.59 8.29
C VAL A 310 11.21 9.78 8.33
N GLY A 311 11.57 10.85 9.08
CA GLY A 311 10.80 12.08 9.11
C GLY A 311 10.61 12.69 7.71
N TRP A 312 11.69 12.82 6.95
CA TRP A 312 11.68 13.32 5.58
C TRP A 312 10.70 12.53 4.68
N ASN A 313 10.75 11.21 4.76
CA ASN A 313 9.87 10.36 3.97
C ASN A 313 8.39 10.51 4.37
N GLN A 314 8.12 10.99 5.58
CA GLN A 314 6.79 11.30 6.09
C GLN A 314 6.40 12.78 5.97
N GLY A 315 7.25 13.63 5.34
CA GLY A 315 6.99 15.04 5.11
C GLY A 315 7.48 15.98 6.22
N ASP A 316 8.23 15.46 7.22
CA ASP A 316 8.87 16.26 8.26
C ASP A 316 10.35 16.50 7.91
N ASP A 317 10.70 17.66 7.37
CA ASP A 317 12.07 17.99 7.00
C ASP A 317 12.95 18.31 8.21
N LEU A 318 13.49 17.25 8.82
CA LEU A 318 14.43 17.38 9.93
C LEU A 318 15.85 17.77 9.46
N PHE A 319 16.16 17.63 8.19
CA PHE A 319 17.46 18.05 7.64
C PHE A 319 17.62 19.57 7.58
N SER A 320 16.51 20.30 7.43
CA SER A 320 16.49 21.78 7.48
C SER A 320 16.14 22.32 8.86
N TYR A 321 15.71 21.49 9.78
CA TYR A 321 15.22 21.91 11.09
C TYR A 321 16.29 22.65 11.89
N MET A 322 15.89 23.72 12.62
CA MET A 322 16.78 24.58 13.41
C MET A 322 17.94 25.18 12.58
N ASP A 323 17.61 25.77 11.45
CA ASP A 323 18.58 26.36 10.52
C ASP A 323 19.71 25.40 10.15
N HIS A 324 19.30 24.20 9.67
CA HIS A 324 20.24 23.17 9.23
C HIS A 324 21.19 22.68 10.33
N ARG A 325 20.73 22.70 11.56
CA ARG A 325 21.52 22.27 12.73
C ARG A 325 22.15 20.88 12.55
N LEU A 326 21.42 19.96 11.94
CA LEU A 326 21.92 18.61 11.67
C LEU A 326 23.09 18.64 10.65
N ALA A 327 23.03 19.49 9.63
CA ALA A 327 24.12 19.63 8.67
C ALA A 327 25.42 20.11 9.35
N ALA A 328 25.34 21.06 10.28
CA ALA A 328 26.49 21.51 11.05
C ALA A 328 27.11 20.36 11.88
N GLY A 329 26.27 19.50 12.49
CA GLY A 329 26.71 18.31 13.21
C GLY A 329 27.33 17.26 12.30
N ILE A 330 26.76 17.07 11.12
CA ILE A 330 27.27 16.14 10.09
C ILE A 330 28.69 16.53 9.66
N GLU A 331 28.89 17.78 9.28
CA GLU A 331 30.20 18.28 8.87
C GLU A 331 31.23 18.20 10.01
N TYR A 332 30.82 18.50 11.24
CA TYR A 332 31.67 18.38 12.41
C TYR A 332 32.15 16.95 12.66
N VAL A 333 31.25 15.99 12.69
CA VAL A 333 31.62 14.57 12.89
C VAL A 333 32.42 14.04 11.71
N ALA A 334 32.09 14.46 10.50
CA ALA A 334 32.90 14.13 9.33
C ALA A 334 34.35 14.64 9.46
N ALA A 335 34.51 15.90 9.88
CA ALA A 335 35.82 16.48 10.14
C ALA A 335 36.57 15.74 11.26
N GLN A 336 35.87 15.32 12.33
CA GLN A 336 36.50 14.50 13.41
C GLN A 336 37.02 13.16 12.83
N THR A 337 36.22 12.49 11.98
CA THR A 337 36.64 11.21 11.38
C THR A 337 37.77 11.37 10.37
N GLN A 338 37.89 12.53 9.75
CA GLN A 338 39.02 12.92 8.90
C GLN A 338 40.24 13.42 9.68
N SER A 339 40.14 13.47 11.03
CA SER A 339 41.21 13.99 11.92
C SER A 339 41.59 15.44 11.61
N VAL A 340 40.60 16.27 11.24
CA VAL A 340 40.83 17.71 10.99
C VAL A 340 41.19 18.41 12.31
N GLU A 341 42.27 19.14 12.29
CA GLU A 341 42.70 19.97 13.44
C GLU A 341 41.98 21.32 13.44
N GLY A 342 41.90 21.96 14.59
CA GLY A 342 41.34 23.31 14.74
C GLY A 342 39.81 23.37 14.74
N LEU A 343 39.14 22.25 14.98
CA LEU A 343 37.69 22.25 15.14
C LEU A 343 37.26 23.16 16.30
N PRO A 344 36.22 24.00 16.12
CA PRO A 344 35.71 24.85 17.20
C PRO A 344 35.25 23.98 18.38
N TRP A 345 35.59 24.40 19.60
CA TRP A 345 35.27 23.61 20.79
C TRP A 345 34.85 24.49 21.97
N VAL A 346 33.79 24.03 22.64
CA VAL A 346 33.35 24.55 23.93
C VAL A 346 33.33 23.40 24.92
N ASN A 347 34.04 23.57 26.06
CA ASN A 347 34.08 22.56 27.13
C ASN A 347 32.66 22.35 27.69
N TYR A 348 32.29 21.10 27.95
CA TYR A 348 31.01 20.76 28.54
C TYR A 348 31.11 19.52 29.42
N HIS A 349 30.17 19.39 30.36
CA HIS A 349 29.98 18.17 31.11
C HIS A 349 28.88 17.34 30.49
N TYR A 350 29.18 16.10 30.20
CA TYR A 350 28.16 15.16 29.80
C TYR A 350 27.24 14.82 30.99
N GLY A 351 25.94 14.75 30.78
CA GLY A 351 24.99 14.61 31.89
C GLY A 351 24.79 15.89 32.70
N SER A 352 25.12 17.04 32.12
CA SER A 352 25.12 18.37 32.75
C SER A 352 23.74 18.98 32.98
N SER A 353 22.69 18.18 33.05
CA SER A 353 21.50 18.65 33.71
C SER A 353 21.94 19.08 35.10
N GLY A 354 21.45 20.18 35.61
CA GLY A 354 21.77 20.66 36.94
C GLY A 354 21.63 19.60 38.05
N TYR A 355 21.08 18.47 37.75
CA TYR A 355 20.88 17.31 38.59
C TYR A 355 22.17 16.53 38.90
N TYR A 356 23.12 16.46 37.95
CA TYR A 356 24.36 15.70 38.12
C TYR A 356 25.61 16.56 38.00
N TYR A 357 25.46 17.83 37.79
CA TYR A 357 26.61 18.70 37.58
C TYR A 357 27.67 18.64 38.70
N SER A 358 27.22 18.46 39.91
CA SER A 358 28.09 18.29 41.07
C SER A 358 28.47 16.84 41.37
N ASP A 359 28.01 15.89 40.55
CA ASP A 359 28.27 14.50 40.77
C ASP A 359 29.58 14.07 40.09
N SER A 360 30.39 13.29 40.78
CA SER A 360 31.61 12.70 40.24
C SER A 360 31.41 11.80 39.02
N ARG A 361 30.17 11.53 38.66
CA ARG A 361 29.78 10.77 37.47
C ARG A 361 29.59 11.63 36.20
N ALA A 362 29.62 12.95 36.33
CA ALA A 362 29.63 13.86 35.17
C ALA A 362 31.05 13.95 34.59
N TRP A 363 31.17 13.77 33.28
CA TRP A 363 32.46 13.82 32.62
C TRP A 363 32.67 15.16 31.93
N LEU A 364 33.80 15.81 32.23
CA LEU A 364 34.22 17.01 31.53
C LEU A 364 34.82 16.65 30.17
N MET A 365 34.21 17.12 29.12
CA MET A 365 34.71 17.00 27.74
C MET A 365 35.51 18.28 27.41
N THR A 366 36.80 18.14 27.19
CA THR A 366 37.76 19.25 27.01
C THR A 366 38.30 19.40 25.58
N GLY A 367 37.92 18.56 24.67
CA GLY A 367 38.34 18.58 23.25
C GLY A 367 37.64 17.52 22.43
N PRO A 368 37.66 17.69 21.11
CA PRO A 368 37.09 16.71 20.22
C PRO A 368 37.94 15.44 20.19
N ALA A 369 37.29 14.28 20.15
CA ALA A 369 37.93 13.04 19.78
C ALA A 369 38.19 13.02 18.26
N LEU A 370 39.40 12.70 17.85
CA LEU A 370 39.75 12.62 16.42
C LEU A 370 40.15 11.19 16.06
N GLY A 371 39.85 10.78 14.86
CA GLY A 371 40.27 9.46 14.33
C GLY A 371 39.23 8.85 13.39
N ALA A 372 39.74 8.03 12.48
CA ALA A 372 38.95 7.41 11.45
C ALA A 372 37.83 6.52 12.02
N GLN A 373 36.64 6.74 11.56
CA GLN A 373 35.45 5.95 11.88
C GLN A 373 34.51 5.90 10.70
N MET A 374 34.35 4.71 10.14
CA MET A 374 33.46 4.49 8.99
C MET A 374 32.13 3.90 9.43
N ARG A 375 31.04 4.59 9.05
CA ARG A 375 29.67 4.17 9.31
C ARG A 375 28.85 4.22 8.02
N PRO A 376 27.86 3.33 7.81
CA PRO A 376 27.21 3.14 6.52
C PRO A 376 26.03 4.08 6.28
N TYR A 377 26.19 5.39 6.48
CA TYR A 377 25.14 6.40 6.27
C TYR A 377 25.56 7.58 5.38
N TRP A 378 26.85 7.68 5.03
CA TRP A 378 27.33 8.81 4.23
C TRP A 378 26.68 8.93 2.86
N GLY A 379 26.22 7.79 2.28
CA GLY A 379 25.42 7.81 1.06
C GLY A 379 24.07 8.53 1.24
N THR A 380 23.43 8.41 2.41
CA THR A 380 22.21 9.15 2.76
C THR A 380 22.48 10.64 2.85
N VAL A 381 23.58 11.03 3.48
CA VAL A 381 24.00 12.43 3.58
C VAL A 381 24.18 13.06 2.21
N MET A 382 24.99 12.40 1.35
CA MET A 382 25.24 12.89 -0.01
C MET A 382 23.95 12.94 -0.84
N GLY A 383 23.13 11.88 -0.76
CA GLY A 383 21.87 11.82 -1.51
C GLY A 383 20.87 12.93 -1.11
N VAL A 384 20.83 13.32 0.15
CA VAL A 384 19.96 14.39 0.63
C VAL A 384 20.57 15.77 0.33
N TYR A 385 21.76 16.05 0.82
CA TYR A 385 22.30 17.41 0.75
C TYR A 385 22.82 17.73 -0.66
N GLU A 386 23.66 16.92 -1.25
CA GLU A 386 24.16 17.20 -2.60
C GLU A 386 23.17 16.78 -3.70
N GLY A 387 22.47 15.66 -3.52
CA GLY A 387 21.59 15.12 -4.54
C GLY A 387 20.22 15.80 -4.63
N VAL A 388 19.67 16.31 -3.51
CA VAL A 388 18.36 16.96 -3.47
C VAL A 388 18.46 18.44 -3.15
N LYS A 389 19.15 18.79 -2.06
CA LYS A 389 19.28 20.18 -1.61
C LYS A 389 20.33 20.97 -2.40
N GLY A 390 21.23 20.30 -3.11
CA GLY A 390 22.31 20.92 -3.91
C GLY A 390 23.36 21.66 -3.06
N VAL A 391 23.51 21.27 -1.78
CA VAL A 391 24.43 21.86 -0.82
C VAL A 391 25.67 21.00 -0.74
N ARG A 392 26.84 21.59 -0.94
CA ARG A 392 28.11 20.88 -0.77
C ARG A 392 28.40 20.60 0.70
N MET A 393 28.88 19.41 0.96
CA MET A 393 29.24 18.89 2.29
C MET A 393 30.69 18.39 2.26
N PRO A 394 31.72 19.26 2.25
CA PRO A 394 33.09 18.86 1.91
C PRO A 394 33.68 17.82 2.85
N PHE A 395 33.47 17.90 4.16
CA PHE A 395 33.96 16.89 5.09
C PHE A 395 33.16 15.59 4.99
N ALA A 396 31.87 15.68 4.82
CA ALA A 396 31.01 14.53 4.58
C ALA A 396 31.33 13.85 3.23
N GLU A 397 31.64 14.62 2.18
CA GLU A 397 32.09 14.13 0.88
C GLU A 397 33.40 13.34 1.01
N ALA A 398 34.37 13.83 1.79
CA ALA A 398 35.61 13.12 2.08
C ALA A 398 35.33 11.78 2.79
N SER A 399 34.51 11.81 3.84
CA SER A 399 34.11 10.60 4.56
C SER A 399 33.33 9.60 3.69
N TYR A 400 32.50 10.08 2.76
CA TYR A 400 31.80 9.26 1.78
C TYR A 400 32.75 8.60 0.77
N LYS A 401 33.77 9.33 0.32
CA LYS A 401 34.81 8.77 -0.57
C LYS A 401 35.62 7.69 0.15
N ASP A 402 36.01 7.93 1.40
CA ASP A 402 36.79 6.97 2.21
C ASP A 402 35.98 5.71 2.54
N MET A 403 34.69 5.87 2.82
CA MET A 403 33.79 4.74 3.02
C MET A 403 33.67 3.86 1.78
N GLY A 404 33.67 4.46 0.60
CA GLY A 404 33.44 3.78 -0.66
C GLY A 404 32.02 3.23 -0.78
N ILE A 405 31.88 1.94 -1.07
CA ILE A 405 30.59 1.25 -1.12
C ILE A 405 30.35 0.55 0.21
N ASP A 406 29.29 0.97 0.89
CA ASP A 406 28.92 0.40 2.17
C ASP A 406 28.15 -0.91 2.05
N ALA A 407 28.36 -1.79 3.01
CA ALA A 407 27.59 -3.00 3.22
C ALA A 407 26.64 -2.80 4.42
N GLY A 408 25.65 -3.67 4.54
CA GLY A 408 24.71 -3.61 5.63
C GLY A 408 25.00 -4.57 6.77
N GLY A 409 24.62 -4.23 7.98
CA GLY A 409 24.38 -5.06 9.14
C GLY A 409 25.48 -5.97 9.65
N GLN A 410 26.52 -6.15 8.90
CA GLN A 410 27.65 -7.03 9.23
C GLN A 410 28.96 -6.39 8.74
N GLY A 411 29.98 -6.53 9.53
CA GLY A 411 31.31 -5.98 9.22
C GLY A 411 31.59 -4.65 9.89
N THR A 412 32.75 -4.08 9.57
CA THR A 412 33.30 -2.93 10.26
C THR A 412 32.56 -1.64 9.99
N THR A 413 31.94 -1.51 8.82
CA THR A 413 31.24 -0.29 8.40
C THR A 413 29.89 -0.09 9.06
N SER A 414 29.24 -1.15 9.58
CA SER A 414 27.97 -1.04 10.29
C SER A 414 28.10 -0.73 11.78
N GLY A 415 29.33 -0.63 12.30
CA GLY A 415 29.57 -0.44 13.73
C GLY A 415 29.00 -1.54 14.60
N GLY A 416 29.03 -2.79 14.11
CA GLY A 416 28.56 -3.95 14.88
C GLY A 416 27.06 -4.10 14.89
N TYR A 417 26.41 -3.89 13.77
CA TYR A 417 24.96 -3.95 13.54
C TYR A 417 24.17 -2.75 14.12
N ASP A 418 24.79 -1.62 14.33
CA ASP A 418 24.08 -0.42 14.81
C ASP A 418 23.21 0.21 13.71
N HIS A 419 23.59 0.06 12.46
CA HIS A 419 22.92 0.60 11.27
C HIS A 419 22.59 -0.46 10.26
N LEU A 420 21.53 -0.26 9.49
CA LEU A 420 21.09 -1.19 8.42
C LEU A 420 21.98 -1.14 7.17
N GLY A 421 22.61 0.00 6.88
CA GLY A 421 23.54 0.16 5.78
C GLY A 421 22.90 0.26 4.40
N TYR A 422 23.68 -0.01 3.36
CA TYR A 422 23.34 0.15 1.95
C TYR A 422 22.96 1.59 1.57
N SER A 423 23.56 2.57 2.26
CA SER A 423 23.27 3.97 2.04
C SER A 423 23.63 4.43 0.63
N VAL A 424 24.75 3.93 0.08
CA VAL A 424 25.17 4.20 -1.30
C VAL A 424 24.15 3.65 -2.30
N LEU A 425 23.76 2.39 -2.14
CA LEU A 425 22.77 1.76 -3.03
C LEU A 425 21.45 2.55 -3.06
N MET A 426 20.96 2.89 -1.88
CA MET A 426 19.60 3.41 -1.74
C MET A 426 19.49 4.92 -1.91
N ASN A 427 20.59 5.67 -1.84
CA ASN A 427 20.52 7.13 -1.88
C ASN A 427 21.40 7.78 -2.96
N THR A 428 22.17 6.99 -3.75
CA THR A 428 22.89 7.55 -4.89
C THR A 428 21.90 8.27 -5.81
N ARG A 429 22.20 9.51 -6.05
CA ARG A 429 21.54 10.35 -7.04
C ARG A 429 22.60 10.78 -8.02
N ASP A 430 22.20 10.95 -9.27
CA ASP A 430 23.08 11.62 -10.19
C ASP A 430 23.44 12.95 -9.55
N VAL A 431 24.71 13.13 -9.25
CA VAL A 431 25.22 14.41 -8.78
C VAL A 431 25.06 15.39 -9.96
N GLN A 432 23.86 15.68 -10.24
CA GLN A 432 23.57 17.03 -10.59
C GLN A 432 23.62 17.76 -9.25
N LEU A 433 24.72 18.38 -8.95
CA LEU A 433 24.62 19.69 -8.34
C LEU A 433 23.51 20.34 -9.14
N CYS A 434 22.31 20.34 -8.57
CA CYS A 434 21.18 20.96 -9.22
C CYS A 434 21.72 22.30 -9.60
N PRO A 435 21.88 22.64 -10.90
CA PRO A 435 22.48 23.90 -11.28
C PRO A 435 21.82 24.93 -10.40
N GLU A 436 22.54 25.87 -9.89
CA GLU A 436 22.01 26.85 -8.92
C GLU A 436 20.69 27.45 -9.41
N ASP A 437 20.53 27.53 -10.74
CA ASP A 437 19.34 27.92 -11.46
C ASP A 437 18.17 26.92 -11.41
N GLN A 438 18.39 25.66 -11.06
CA GLN A 438 17.35 24.61 -10.96
C GLN A 438 17.10 24.15 -9.52
N ARG A 439 17.75 24.75 -8.54
CA ARG A 439 17.62 24.38 -7.14
C ARG A 439 16.23 24.80 -6.60
N PRO A 440 15.44 23.86 -6.05
CA PRO A 440 14.22 24.22 -5.31
C PRO A 440 14.57 25.10 -4.11
N THR A 441 13.75 26.11 -3.86
CA THR A 441 13.87 26.89 -2.63
C THR A 441 13.43 26.05 -1.43
N GLU A 442 14.22 26.05 -0.40
CA GLU A 442 13.97 25.28 0.81
C GLU A 442 13.02 26.05 1.73
N LEU A 443 11.74 25.66 1.70
CA LEU A 443 10.71 26.30 2.51
C LEU A 443 10.74 25.73 3.94
N ARG A 444 10.73 26.62 4.94
CA ARG A 444 10.67 26.24 6.36
C ARG A 444 9.28 26.55 6.91
N PRO A 445 8.55 25.55 7.48
CA PRO A 445 7.23 25.80 8.03
C PRO A 445 7.31 26.54 9.36
N LEU A 446 6.48 27.57 9.52
CA LEU A 446 6.26 28.28 10.77
C LEU A 446 4.76 28.35 11.05
N ILE A 447 4.37 27.98 12.27
CA ILE A 447 3.01 28.15 12.77
C ILE A 447 3.06 29.12 13.96
N GLU A 448 2.41 30.27 13.81
CA GLU A 448 2.31 31.29 14.86
C GLU A 448 0.88 31.31 15.40
N TYR A 449 0.77 31.41 16.71
CA TYR A 449 -0.50 31.48 17.41
C TYR A 449 -0.71 32.89 17.95
N ASP A 450 -1.96 33.31 18.08
CA ASP A 450 -2.23 34.47 18.90
C ASP A 450 -1.88 34.15 20.37
N GLY A 451 -1.34 35.10 21.10
CA GLY A 451 -0.72 34.91 22.42
C GLY A 451 -1.67 34.39 23.53
N SER A 452 -2.88 33.96 23.21
CA SER A 452 -3.86 33.39 24.14
C SER A 452 -3.75 31.88 24.34
N LEU A 453 -3.00 31.15 23.46
CA LEU A 453 -2.85 29.72 23.56
C LEU A 453 -1.86 29.32 24.65
N THR A 454 -2.37 28.76 25.71
CA THR A 454 -1.58 28.13 26.76
C THR A 454 -1.67 26.62 26.65
N GLY A 455 -0.52 25.96 26.76
CA GLY A 455 -0.46 24.52 27.05
C GLY A 455 -0.03 23.58 25.93
N ASN A 456 -0.13 23.97 24.67
CA ASN A 456 0.29 23.11 23.53
C ASN A 456 1.50 23.66 22.78
N LEU A 457 1.98 24.80 23.17
CA LEU A 457 3.16 25.44 22.61
C LEU A 457 4.41 24.95 23.31
N ILE A 458 5.51 25.06 22.63
CA ILE A 458 6.82 24.76 23.19
C ILE A 458 7.02 25.62 24.43
N PRO A 459 7.15 25.04 25.62
CA PRO A 459 7.28 25.84 26.82
C PRO A 459 8.61 26.57 26.82
N SER A 460 8.60 27.89 26.86
CA SER A 460 9.82 28.70 27.07
C SER A 460 10.59 28.30 28.35
N LEU A 461 9.89 27.81 29.36
CA LEU A 461 10.48 27.28 30.58
C LEU A 461 11.40 26.07 30.34
N ALA A 462 11.15 25.27 29.34
CA ALA A 462 12.01 24.14 29.05
C ALA A 462 13.38 24.58 28.54
N VAL A 463 13.44 25.70 27.85
CA VAL A 463 14.69 26.32 27.42
C VAL A 463 15.53 26.79 28.61
N GLU A 464 14.91 27.34 29.62
CA GLU A 464 15.64 27.73 30.85
C GLU A 464 16.22 26.53 31.59
N ARG A 465 15.53 25.39 31.60
CA ARG A 465 16.04 24.16 32.23
C ARG A 465 17.18 23.53 31.48
N GLN A 466 17.27 23.76 30.17
CA GLN A 466 18.40 23.29 29.37
C GLN A 466 19.67 24.11 29.63
N GLN A 467 19.56 25.28 30.18
CA GLN A 467 20.70 26.10 30.49
C GLN A 467 21.50 25.46 31.61
N GLY A 468 22.16 24.38 31.30
CA GLY A 468 23.23 23.85 32.11
C GLY A 468 24.33 24.90 32.25
N ASN A 469 25.07 24.89 33.35
CA ASN A 469 26.29 25.61 33.49
C ASN A 469 27.43 24.68 33.21
N ILE A 470 28.26 24.99 32.21
CA ILE A 470 29.56 24.36 32.05
C ILE A 470 30.59 25.38 32.36
N ASP A 471 31.39 25.11 33.37
CA ASP A 471 32.40 26.04 33.91
C ASP A 471 31.83 27.47 34.23
N GLY A 472 30.62 27.54 34.77
CA GLY A 472 29.94 28.77 35.07
C GLY A 472 29.40 29.56 33.88
N LYS A 473 29.47 28.98 32.66
CA LYS A 473 28.92 29.61 31.45
C LYS A 473 27.66 28.86 31.02
N LYS A 474 26.63 29.60 30.71
CA LYS A 474 25.46 29.08 30.02
C LYS A 474 25.85 28.70 28.59
N ILE A 475 25.77 27.45 28.25
CA ILE A 475 26.16 26.95 26.93
C ILE A 475 24.94 26.68 26.12
N TYR A 476 25.10 26.77 24.80
CA TYR A 476 24.20 26.34 23.73
C TYR A 476 22.72 26.67 23.93
N HIS A 477 22.23 26.95 25.08
CA HIS A 477 20.81 27.10 25.33
C HIS A 477 20.26 28.47 24.99
N SER A 478 21.04 29.51 25.11
CA SER A 478 20.64 30.86 24.75
C SER A 478 20.45 31.00 23.23
N GLU A 479 21.29 30.33 22.44
CA GLU A 479 21.15 30.29 20.98
C GLU A 479 19.96 29.47 20.56
N LEU A 480 19.75 28.34 21.22
CA LEU A 480 18.63 27.45 20.93
C LEU A 480 17.29 28.04 21.40
N GLY A 481 17.32 28.80 22.50
CA GLY A 481 16.12 29.41 23.06
C GLY A 481 15.39 30.28 22.08
N GLY A 482 16.12 31.09 21.33
CA GLY A 482 15.54 31.92 20.28
C GLY A 482 14.92 31.06 19.13
N LEU A 483 15.61 30.02 18.73
CA LEU A 483 15.16 29.16 17.64
C LEU A 483 13.98 28.30 18.06
N VAL A 484 14.01 27.69 19.22
CA VAL A 484 12.91 26.83 19.72
C VAL A 484 11.64 27.66 19.96
N ASN A 485 11.73 28.91 20.35
CA ASN A 485 10.58 29.79 20.55
C ASN A 485 10.02 30.36 19.24
N THR A 486 10.85 30.47 18.19
CA THR A 486 10.44 31.03 16.90
C THR A 486 9.92 29.99 15.94
N TYR A 487 10.38 28.75 16.07
CA TYR A 487 9.92 27.65 15.25
C TYR A 487 9.01 26.75 16.07
N SER A 488 7.72 26.85 15.86
CA SER A 488 6.91 25.68 16.09
C SER A 488 7.39 24.70 15.05
N ALA A 489 8.27 23.89 15.44
CA ALA A 489 9.13 23.03 14.66
C ALA A 489 8.36 21.95 13.89
N ASN A 490 7.10 22.19 13.61
CA ASN A 490 6.19 21.22 13.11
C ASN A 490 5.26 21.90 12.11
N ASN A 491 5.09 21.27 11.00
CA ASN A 491 4.03 21.62 10.07
C ASN A 491 2.65 21.10 10.51
N ARG A 492 2.52 20.65 11.77
CA ARG A 492 1.31 20.03 12.34
C ARG A 492 1.00 20.60 13.71
N THR A 493 -0.26 20.88 13.98
CA THR A 493 -0.69 21.34 15.32
C THR A 493 -2.13 20.91 15.62
N CYS A 494 -2.49 20.93 16.91
CA CYS A 494 -3.86 20.76 17.39
C CYS A 494 -4.22 21.96 18.27
N VAL A 495 -5.30 22.66 17.95
CA VAL A 495 -5.71 23.91 18.59
C VAL A 495 -7.20 23.90 18.93
N PRO A 496 -7.65 24.69 19.90
CA PRO A 496 -9.08 24.95 20.14
C PRO A 496 -9.75 25.56 18.91
N ALA A 497 -11.05 25.28 18.73
CA ALA A 497 -11.85 25.91 17.69
C ALA A 497 -11.86 27.43 17.83
N GLY A 498 -11.83 28.14 16.72
CA GLY A 498 -11.80 29.59 16.69
C GLY A 498 -10.40 30.21 16.91
N THR A 499 -9.38 29.38 17.05
CA THR A 499 -7.99 29.88 17.19
C THR A 499 -7.52 30.55 15.91
N SER A 500 -6.98 31.78 16.07
CA SER A 500 -6.30 32.49 14.98
C SER A 500 -4.86 31.96 14.85
N ILE A 501 -4.50 31.48 13.68
CA ILE A 501 -3.18 30.91 13.38
C ILE A 501 -2.63 31.55 12.11
N THR A 502 -1.37 31.93 12.15
CA THR A 502 -0.64 32.33 10.96
C THR A 502 0.27 31.18 10.51
N LEU A 503 0.06 30.71 9.30
CA LEU A 503 0.89 29.71 8.63
C LEU A 503 1.83 30.42 7.68
N SER A 504 3.12 30.21 7.85
CA SER A 504 4.15 30.83 7.02
C SER A 504 5.11 29.76 6.46
N ALA A 505 5.40 29.86 5.18
CA ALA A 505 6.50 29.13 4.59
C ALA A 505 7.66 30.11 4.44
N LEU A 506 8.62 30.02 5.33
CA LEU A 506 9.76 30.93 5.34
C LEU A 506 10.77 30.55 4.27
N LEU A 507 11.32 31.55 3.60
CA LEU A 507 12.47 31.39 2.74
C LEU A 507 13.75 31.22 3.56
N PRO A 508 14.79 30.58 3.01
CA PRO A 508 16.12 30.59 3.61
C PRO A 508 16.66 31.98 3.86
N ASP A 509 17.49 32.14 4.87
CA ASP A 509 18.12 33.41 5.18
C ASP A 509 18.95 33.90 4.00
N GLY A 510 18.74 35.17 3.63
CA GLY A 510 19.38 35.78 2.46
C GLY A 510 18.71 35.53 1.10
N GLU A 511 17.68 34.69 1.04
CA GLU A 511 16.89 34.54 -0.21
C GLU A 511 15.83 35.64 -0.30
N GLU A 512 15.86 36.41 -1.40
CA GLU A 512 14.86 37.45 -1.63
C GLU A 512 13.52 36.85 -2.07
N ASN A 513 12.42 37.37 -1.52
CA ASN A 513 11.07 36.98 -1.86
C ASN A 513 10.65 37.59 -3.22
N THR A 514 11.19 37.06 -4.29
CA THR A 514 10.93 37.50 -5.68
C THR A 514 10.08 36.53 -6.48
N GLY A 515 9.71 35.38 -5.88
CA GLY A 515 8.94 34.31 -6.54
C GLY A 515 7.43 34.46 -6.39
N GLN A 516 6.71 33.46 -6.84
CA GLN A 516 5.24 33.39 -6.82
C GLN A 516 4.75 32.39 -5.81
N TRP A 517 3.85 32.82 -4.95
CA TRP A 517 3.21 32.02 -3.93
C TRP A 517 1.81 31.58 -4.36
N GLN A 518 1.42 30.37 -3.98
CA GLN A 518 0.07 29.87 -4.19
C GLN A 518 -0.32 28.92 -3.05
N TRP A 519 -1.29 29.33 -2.25
CA TRP A 519 -1.90 28.48 -1.23
C TRP A 519 -3.08 27.69 -1.78
N SER A 520 -3.40 26.57 -1.13
CA SER A 520 -4.64 25.81 -1.37
C SER A 520 -5.91 26.63 -1.11
N THR A 521 -5.81 27.68 -0.32
CA THR A 521 -6.89 28.67 -0.07
C THR A 521 -7.06 29.68 -1.22
N GLY A 522 -6.17 29.70 -2.20
CA GLY A 522 -6.13 30.70 -3.27
C GLY A 522 -5.28 31.93 -2.97
N ALA A 523 -4.76 32.09 -1.75
CA ALA A 523 -3.89 33.19 -1.41
C ALA A 523 -2.53 33.11 -2.15
N ALA A 524 -1.93 34.26 -2.47
CA ALA A 524 -0.66 34.40 -3.17
C ALA A 524 0.40 35.17 -2.33
N THR A 525 0.46 34.86 -1.04
CA THR A 525 1.34 35.51 -0.06
C THR A 525 2.24 34.46 0.59
N PRO A 526 3.42 34.82 1.15
CA PRO A 526 4.28 33.87 1.86
C PRO A 526 3.63 33.30 3.13
N SER A 527 2.62 33.97 3.68
CA SER A 527 1.88 33.56 4.85
C SER A 527 0.39 33.79 4.69
N ILE A 528 -0.38 32.99 5.42
CA ILE A 528 -1.83 33.19 5.55
C ILE A 528 -2.21 33.15 7.03
N THR A 529 -3.19 33.97 7.41
CA THR A 529 -3.83 33.87 8.72
C THR A 529 -5.18 33.19 8.53
N ILE A 530 -5.43 32.15 9.30
CA ILE A 530 -6.65 31.36 9.28
C ILE A 530 -7.31 31.42 10.66
N THR A 531 -8.61 31.24 10.69
CA THR A 531 -9.33 30.87 11.90
C THR A 531 -9.55 29.36 11.84
N ALA A 532 -9.04 28.63 12.81
CA ALA A 532 -9.11 27.19 12.84
C ALA A 532 -10.48 26.74 13.38
N ASP A 533 -11.47 26.66 12.51
CA ASP A 533 -12.84 26.22 12.84
C ASP A 533 -13.05 24.73 12.64
N HIS A 534 -12.25 24.10 11.80
CA HIS A 534 -12.27 22.66 11.51
C HIS A 534 -10.86 22.17 11.14
N SER A 535 -10.64 20.87 11.31
CA SER A 535 -9.36 20.21 10.99
C SER A 535 -9.15 20.18 9.47
N GLN A 536 -8.00 20.68 9.01
CA GLN A 536 -7.72 20.82 7.58
C GLN A 536 -6.23 20.75 7.27
N LEU A 537 -5.93 20.32 6.04
CA LEU A 537 -4.61 20.40 5.43
C LEU A 537 -4.50 21.67 4.58
N TYR A 538 -3.42 22.42 4.78
CA TYR A 538 -3.07 23.58 3.97
C TYR A 538 -1.80 23.29 3.20
N ARG A 539 -1.80 23.60 1.93
CA ARG A 539 -0.63 23.47 1.06
C ARG A 539 -0.26 24.84 0.51
N VAL A 540 1.03 25.14 0.53
CA VAL A 540 1.57 26.28 -0.17
C VAL A 540 2.63 25.82 -1.17
N SER A 541 2.62 26.39 -2.35
CA SER A 541 3.69 26.26 -3.33
C SER A 541 4.36 27.62 -3.56
N TYR A 542 5.66 27.57 -3.80
CA TYR A 542 6.48 28.71 -4.16
C TYR A 542 7.23 28.39 -5.43
N VAL A 543 7.11 29.25 -6.42
CA VAL A 543 7.90 29.21 -7.64
C VAL A 543 8.89 30.35 -7.60
N ASN A 544 10.18 30.02 -7.43
CA ASN A 544 11.22 31.03 -7.31
C ASN A 544 11.45 31.79 -8.62
N SER A 545 12.31 32.80 -8.61
CA SER A 545 12.64 33.62 -9.80
C SER A 545 13.24 32.82 -10.96
N ARG A 546 13.73 31.62 -10.69
CA ARG A 546 14.27 30.68 -11.68
C ARG A 546 13.20 29.75 -12.29
N GLY A 547 11.94 29.87 -11.85
CA GLY A 547 10.84 29.01 -12.29
C GLY A 547 10.80 27.63 -11.60
N VAL A 548 11.59 27.43 -10.55
CA VAL A 548 11.63 26.16 -9.82
C VAL A 548 10.60 26.16 -8.69
N LYS A 549 9.78 25.10 -8.63
CA LYS A 549 8.68 24.96 -7.68
C LYS A 549 9.13 24.24 -6.42
N SER A 550 8.72 24.76 -5.26
CA SER A 550 8.82 24.13 -3.94
C SER A 550 7.43 24.04 -3.31
N GLU A 551 7.19 23.09 -2.44
CA GLU A 551 5.92 22.91 -1.74
C GLU A 551 6.12 22.67 -0.24
N GLN A 552 5.20 23.19 0.58
CA GLN A 552 5.11 22.95 2.01
C GLN A 552 3.66 22.61 2.40
N LEU A 553 3.51 21.62 3.27
CA LEU A 553 2.23 21.21 3.85
C LEU A 553 2.13 21.60 5.32
N PHE A 554 0.91 21.95 5.73
CA PHE A 554 0.56 22.21 7.12
C PHE A 554 -0.68 21.39 7.47
N ALA A 555 -0.65 20.63 8.55
CA ALA A 555 -1.79 19.89 9.08
C ALA A 555 -2.29 20.54 10.36
N ILE A 556 -3.49 21.11 10.30
CA ILE A 556 -4.13 21.80 11.44
C ILE A 556 -5.30 20.95 11.92
N ALA A 557 -5.20 20.45 13.14
CA ALA A 557 -6.30 19.81 13.81
C ALA A 557 -7.00 20.79 14.75
N VAL A 558 -8.31 20.71 14.84
CA VAL A 558 -9.14 21.55 15.70
C VAL A 558 -9.81 20.70 16.77
N GLU A 559 -9.63 21.12 18.00
CA GLU A 559 -10.23 20.51 19.17
C GLU A 559 -11.75 20.72 19.16
N GLY A 560 -12.48 19.63 19.33
CA GLY A 560 -13.95 19.67 19.32
C GLY A 560 -14.56 19.89 17.93
N ASP A 561 -13.78 19.80 16.86
CA ASP A 561 -14.30 19.81 15.49
C ASP A 561 -15.24 18.62 15.30
N ASN A 562 -16.50 18.91 15.01
CA ASN A 562 -17.53 17.91 14.77
C ASN A 562 -17.61 17.48 13.29
N THR A 563 -16.68 17.93 12.45
CA THR A 563 -16.64 17.54 11.03
C THR A 563 -16.07 16.13 10.93
N PRO A 564 -16.83 15.14 10.45
CA PRO A 564 -16.33 13.80 10.27
C PRO A 564 -15.26 13.75 9.17
N SER A 565 -14.19 13.03 9.42
CA SER A 565 -13.18 12.75 8.38
C SER A 565 -13.73 11.81 7.32
N VAL A 566 -13.30 11.97 6.08
CA VAL A 566 -13.50 10.96 5.04
C VAL A 566 -12.67 9.73 5.41
N VAL A 567 -13.33 8.58 5.48
CA VAL A 567 -12.69 7.31 5.87
C VAL A 567 -12.69 6.36 4.68
N THR A 568 -11.52 5.87 4.33
CA THR A 568 -11.36 4.76 3.38
C THR A 568 -11.41 3.45 4.15
N ALA A 569 -12.12 2.48 3.61
CA ALA A 569 -12.27 1.15 4.17
C ALA A 569 -11.78 0.10 3.19
N SER A 570 -11.18 -0.97 3.67
CA SER A 570 -10.83 -2.13 2.85
C SER A 570 -10.98 -3.44 3.59
N ILE A 571 -11.25 -4.49 2.81
CA ILE A 571 -11.39 -5.88 3.28
C ILE A 571 -10.33 -6.70 2.56
N LYS A 572 -9.47 -7.39 3.31
CA LYS A 572 -8.52 -8.33 2.74
C LYS A 572 -8.97 -9.77 2.98
N ILE A 573 -9.05 -10.53 1.88
CA ILE A 573 -9.46 -11.94 1.81
C ILE A 573 -8.28 -12.73 1.22
N GLY A 574 -7.52 -13.42 2.06
CA GLY A 574 -6.28 -14.06 1.60
C GLY A 574 -5.32 -13.02 1.01
N ASN A 575 -5.02 -13.13 -0.27
CA ASN A 575 -4.13 -12.20 -0.98
C ASN A 575 -4.87 -11.06 -1.71
N GLU A 576 -6.20 -11.10 -1.76
CA GLU A 576 -7.02 -10.10 -2.43
C GLU A 576 -7.42 -8.99 -1.47
N THR A 577 -7.37 -7.73 -1.91
CA THR A 577 -7.83 -6.58 -1.16
C THR A 577 -8.97 -5.90 -1.93
N LEU A 578 -10.11 -5.78 -1.27
CA LEU A 578 -11.29 -5.08 -1.77
C LEU A 578 -11.34 -3.71 -1.07
N ASN A 579 -11.36 -2.63 -1.84
CA ASN A 579 -11.60 -1.28 -1.33
C ASN A 579 -13.11 -1.05 -1.18
N ASP A 580 -13.73 -1.83 -0.31
CA ASP A 580 -15.17 -1.87 -0.10
C ASP A 580 -15.46 -2.19 1.38
N THR A 581 -16.69 -1.99 1.78
CA THR A 581 -17.24 -2.38 3.07
C THR A 581 -18.14 -3.62 3.01
N VAL A 582 -18.28 -4.22 1.83
CA VAL A 582 -19.08 -5.42 1.61
C VAL A 582 -18.21 -6.53 1.02
N ALA A 583 -18.27 -7.70 1.59
CA ALA A 583 -17.56 -8.88 1.07
C ALA A 583 -18.39 -10.15 1.24
N THR A 584 -18.16 -11.11 0.34
CA THR A 584 -18.67 -12.48 0.46
C THR A 584 -17.49 -13.44 0.64
N VAL A 585 -17.51 -14.23 1.70
CA VAL A 585 -16.41 -15.12 2.09
C VAL A 585 -16.90 -16.53 2.41
N PHE A 586 -16.00 -17.50 2.43
CA PHE A 586 -16.34 -18.85 2.81
C PHE A 586 -16.59 -19.01 4.32
N TYR A 587 -17.47 -19.95 4.67
CA TYR A 587 -17.67 -20.40 6.04
C TYR A 587 -16.35 -20.78 6.69
N GLY A 588 -16.09 -20.28 7.90
CA GLY A 588 -14.87 -20.51 8.64
C GLY A 588 -13.67 -19.64 8.22
N GLN A 589 -13.80 -18.83 7.20
CA GLN A 589 -12.73 -17.95 6.73
C GLN A 589 -12.54 -16.77 7.69
N ARG A 590 -11.32 -16.25 7.75
CA ARG A 590 -10.97 -15.03 8.48
C ARG A 590 -10.70 -13.92 7.52
N LEU A 591 -10.96 -12.70 7.94
CA LEU A 591 -10.69 -11.47 7.17
C LEU A 591 -9.81 -10.53 7.95
N THR A 592 -9.14 -9.64 7.23
CA THR A 592 -8.58 -8.44 7.83
C THR A 592 -9.30 -7.22 7.26
N LEU A 593 -9.89 -6.45 8.16
CA LEU A 593 -10.58 -5.21 7.88
C LEU A 593 -9.63 -4.06 8.21
N SER A 594 -9.62 -3.02 7.41
CA SER A 594 -8.85 -1.80 7.69
C SER A 594 -9.65 -0.55 7.40
N ILE A 595 -9.37 0.49 8.18
CA ILE A 595 -9.89 1.83 7.95
C ILE A 595 -8.76 2.85 8.11
N SER A 596 -8.81 3.90 7.31
CA SER A 596 -7.92 5.06 7.43
C SER A 596 -8.69 6.34 7.13
N GLY A 597 -8.42 7.39 7.89
CA GLY A 597 -9.04 8.70 7.67
C GLY A 597 -8.18 9.61 6.81
N SER A 598 -8.83 10.53 6.12
CA SER A 598 -8.19 11.51 5.23
C SER A 598 -7.31 12.52 5.96
N ASP A 599 -7.55 12.74 7.25
CA ASP A 599 -6.72 13.63 8.10
C ASP A 599 -5.37 13.01 8.48
N GLY A 600 -5.23 11.69 8.32
CA GLY A 600 -3.99 10.95 8.54
C GLY A 600 -3.51 10.86 9.98
N TYR A 601 -4.23 11.42 10.93
CA TYR A 601 -3.82 11.57 12.33
C TYR A 601 -4.84 11.03 13.33
N GLY A 602 -5.95 10.51 12.86
CA GLY A 602 -6.97 9.94 13.70
C GLY A 602 -6.65 8.53 14.21
N THR A 603 -7.47 8.06 15.11
CA THR A 603 -7.36 6.71 15.68
C THR A 603 -8.57 5.87 15.35
N CYS A 604 -8.35 4.60 15.09
CA CYS A 604 -9.41 3.63 14.87
C CYS A 604 -9.86 3.02 16.20
N ARG A 605 -11.16 2.75 16.34
CA ARG A 605 -11.70 1.96 17.43
C ARG A 605 -12.73 0.96 16.90
N TRP A 606 -12.42 -0.32 17.01
CA TRP A 606 -13.30 -1.41 16.59
C TRP A 606 -14.33 -1.74 17.68
N GLN A 607 -15.43 -2.38 17.30
CA GLN A 607 -16.49 -2.79 18.22
C GLN A 607 -16.01 -3.69 19.38
N ASN A 608 -14.90 -4.39 19.20
CA ASN A 608 -14.28 -5.21 20.24
C ASN A 608 -13.34 -4.42 21.17
N GLY A 609 -13.27 -3.09 21.02
CA GLY A 609 -12.42 -2.20 21.78
C GLY A 609 -10.98 -2.07 21.28
N SER A 610 -10.56 -2.82 20.26
CA SER A 610 -9.23 -2.69 19.63
C SER A 610 -9.08 -1.30 19.01
N THR A 611 -7.88 -0.72 19.14
CA THR A 611 -7.50 0.57 18.54
C THR A 611 -6.50 0.40 17.40
N ALA A 612 -6.22 -0.82 16.98
CA ALA A 612 -5.37 -1.08 15.82
C ALA A 612 -6.02 -0.55 14.53
N ALA A 613 -5.24 -0.07 13.57
CA ALA A 613 -5.76 0.38 12.27
C ALA A 613 -6.44 -0.75 11.48
N THR A 614 -6.19 -2.00 11.88
CA THR A 614 -6.78 -3.18 11.26
C THR A 614 -7.36 -4.12 12.31
N LEU A 615 -8.41 -4.85 11.91
CA LEU A 615 -9.01 -5.91 12.69
C LEU A 615 -8.96 -7.21 11.91
N THR A 616 -8.32 -8.23 12.47
CA THR A 616 -8.46 -9.59 11.97
C THR A 616 -9.63 -10.27 12.68
N THR A 617 -10.58 -10.78 11.90
CA THR A 617 -11.77 -11.45 12.45
C THR A 617 -11.42 -12.82 13.04
N GLY A 618 -12.27 -13.34 13.91
CA GLY A 618 -12.36 -14.78 14.15
C GLY A 618 -12.83 -15.52 12.89
N GLN A 619 -13.02 -16.84 13.02
CA GLN A 619 -13.66 -17.63 11.98
C GLN A 619 -15.11 -17.19 11.81
N LEU A 620 -15.49 -16.85 10.59
CA LEU A 620 -16.82 -16.33 10.27
C LEU A 620 -17.74 -17.49 9.86
N THR A 621 -18.82 -17.68 10.58
CA THR A 621 -19.75 -18.81 10.40
C THR A 621 -21.17 -18.38 10.01
N SER A 622 -21.45 -17.09 10.04
CA SER A 622 -22.72 -16.51 9.64
C SER A 622 -22.51 -15.08 9.12
N ASP A 623 -23.45 -14.59 8.36
CA ASP A 623 -23.50 -13.19 7.95
C ASP A 623 -23.35 -12.30 9.18
N THR A 624 -22.49 -11.30 9.08
CA THR A 624 -22.17 -10.45 10.21
C THR A 624 -21.91 -9.01 9.78
N ILE A 625 -22.15 -8.09 10.70
CA ILE A 625 -21.78 -6.69 10.55
C ILE A 625 -20.71 -6.38 11.58
N ILE A 626 -19.58 -5.88 11.10
CA ILE A 626 -18.48 -5.44 11.96
C ILE A 626 -18.36 -3.94 11.87
N THR A 627 -18.28 -3.27 13.01
CA THR A 627 -18.21 -1.81 13.05
C THR A 627 -16.86 -1.32 13.53
N ALA A 628 -16.41 -0.24 12.92
CA ALA A 628 -15.25 0.53 13.35
C ALA A 628 -15.63 2.02 13.43
N THR A 629 -15.08 2.71 14.41
CA THR A 629 -15.20 4.15 14.55
C THR A 629 -13.82 4.76 14.35
N TYR A 630 -13.69 5.64 13.37
CA TYR A 630 -12.52 6.48 13.22
C TYR A 630 -12.73 7.77 13.98
N LEU A 631 -11.83 8.09 14.90
CA LEU A 631 -11.80 9.35 15.64
C LEU A 631 -10.72 10.22 15.02
N ASN A 632 -11.09 11.35 14.43
CA ASN A 632 -10.14 12.32 13.92
C ASN A 632 -9.39 13.03 15.06
N GLN A 633 -8.45 13.92 14.75
CA GLN A 633 -7.71 14.66 15.78
C GLN A 633 -8.60 15.56 16.66
N SER A 634 -9.76 15.94 16.18
CA SER A 634 -10.77 16.69 16.95
C SER A 634 -11.74 15.77 17.71
N TYR A 635 -11.46 14.48 17.77
CA TYR A 635 -12.30 13.44 18.39
C TYR A 635 -13.70 13.29 17.77
N THR A 636 -13.89 13.79 16.55
CA THR A 636 -15.14 13.60 15.82
C THR A 636 -15.18 12.19 15.22
N PRO A 637 -16.24 11.42 15.53
CA PRO A 637 -16.30 10.02 15.08
C PRO A 637 -16.86 9.91 13.65
N THR A 638 -16.26 9.03 12.86
CA THR A 638 -16.84 8.50 11.62
C THR A 638 -17.06 7.00 11.78
N LEU A 639 -18.32 6.57 11.67
CA LEU A 639 -18.70 5.16 11.81
C LEU A 639 -18.64 4.44 10.46
N VAL A 640 -17.90 3.35 10.41
CA VAL A 640 -17.81 2.44 9.26
C VAL A 640 -18.44 1.11 9.61
N ARG A 641 -19.26 0.55 8.71
CA ARG A 641 -19.88 -0.77 8.86
C ARG A 641 -19.45 -1.68 7.74
N PHE A 642 -18.86 -2.80 8.10
CA PHE A 642 -18.50 -3.86 7.17
C PHE A 642 -19.60 -4.92 7.18
N HIS A 643 -20.17 -5.19 6.01
CA HIS A 643 -21.19 -6.21 5.80
C HIS A 643 -20.54 -7.44 5.18
N ILE A 644 -20.47 -8.51 5.93
CA ILE A 644 -19.81 -9.74 5.52
C ILE A 644 -20.87 -10.83 5.31
N HIS A 645 -20.94 -11.35 4.09
CA HIS A 645 -21.81 -12.44 3.71
C HIS A 645 -21.05 -13.76 3.64
N ILE A 646 -21.67 -14.83 4.10
CA ILE A 646 -21.05 -16.15 4.13
C ILE A 646 -21.53 -17.01 2.99
N LYS A 647 -20.61 -17.49 2.17
CA LYS A 647 -20.88 -18.57 1.22
C LYS A 647 -20.37 -19.91 1.77
N TYR A 648 -21.15 -20.95 1.53
CA TYR A 648 -20.87 -22.28 2.08
C TYR A 648 -20.14 -23.20 1.11
N THR A 649 -20.19 -22.87 -0.19
CA THR A 649 -19.62 -23.71 -1.24
C THR A 649 -19.10 -22.83 -2.37
N ARG A 650 -18.22 -23.40 -3.23
CA ARG A 650 -17.85 -22.88 -4.55
C ARG A 650 -17.80 -24.02 -5.56
N PRO A 651 -17.99 -23.78 -6.85
CA PRO A 651 -17.88 -24.82 -7.85
C PRO A 651 -16.40 -25.13 -8.16
N ASP A 652 -16.00 -26.39 -8.04
CA ASP A 652 -14.66 -26.86 -8.43
C ASP A 652 -14.76 -27.97 -9.49
N ILE A 653 -13.77 -28.04 -10.37
CA ILE A 653 -13.58 -29.10 -11.33
C ILE A 653 -12.17 -29.66 -11.20
N THR A 654 -12.01 -30.97 -11.11
CA THR A 654 -10.69 -31.59 -11.13
C THR A 654 -10.52 -32.38 -12.44
N LEU A 655 -9.51 -31.97 -13.22
CA LEU A 655 -9.11 -32.63 -14.47
C LEU A 655 -7.75 -33.31 -14.26
N ASN A 656 -7.72 -34.63 -14.42
CA ASN A 656 -6.51 -35.45 -14.27
C ASN A 656 -5.71 -35.15 -12.99
N GLY A 657 -6.41 -34.92 -11.89
CA GLY A 657 -5.82 -34.61 -10.57
C GLY A 657 -5.49 -33.13 -10.33
N THR A 658 -5.66 -32.26 -11.33
CA THR A 658 -5.48 -30.79 -11.16
C THR A 658 -6.84 -30.13 -10.94
N THR A 659 -7.01 -29.41 -9.82
CA THR A 659 -8.26 -28.74 -9.47
C THR A 659 -8.32 -27.31 -10.03
N LEU A 660 -9.34 -27.04 -10.82
CA LEU A 660 -9.74 -25.73 -11.30
C LEU A 660 -10.76 -25.17 -10.31
N GLN A 661 -10.33 -24.21 -9.51
CA GLN A 661 -11.17 -23.59 -8.49
C GLN A 661 -12.13 -22.57 -9.11
N ASP A 662 -13.32 -22.40 -8.52
CA ASP A 662 -14.36 -21.48 -8.98
C ASP A 662 -14.72 -21.68 -10.47
N SER A 663 -14.64 -22.93 -10.93
CA SER A 663 -14.86 -23.29 -12.35
C SER A 663 -16.17 -24.05 -12.53
N LEU A 664 -16.94 -23.63 -13.51
CA LEU A 664 -18.18 -24.26 -13.93
C LEU A 664 -18.06 -24.96 -15.29
N MET A 665 -16.87 -24.96 -15.88
CA MET A 665 -16.66 -25.49 -17.22
C MET A 665 -15.27 -26.11 -17.37
N VAL A 666 -15.19 -27.20 -18.09
CA VAL A 666 -13.93 -27.82 -18.49
C VAL A 666 -14.04 -28.42 -19.89
N ILE A 667 -12.94 -28.33 -20.64
CA ILE A 667 -12.76 -29.08 -21.90
C ILE A 667 -11.74 -30.19 -21.62
N ALA A 668 -12.19 -31.43 -21.68
CA ALA A 668 -11.40 -32.63 -21.48
C ALA A 668 -11.07 -33.32 -22.81
N GLN A 669 -10.06 -34.17 -22.83
CA GLN A 669 -9.82 -35.12 -23.92
C GLN A 669 -10.59 -36.41 -23.64
N GLN A 670 -10.86 -37.18 -24.71
CA GLN A 670 -11.48 -38.51 -24.54
C GLN A 670 -10.57 -39.39 -23.66
N GLY A 671 -11.11 -39.97 -22.63
CA GLY A 671 -10.40 -40.83 -21.69
C GLY A 671 -9.82 -40.08 -20.47
N ASP A 672 -9.91 -38.78 -20.41
CA ASP A 672 -9.51 -38.01 -19.23
C ASP A 672 -10.37 -38.36 -18.01
N ARG A 673 -9.78 -38.20 -16.84
CA ARG A 673 -10.49 -38.31 -15.57
C ARG A 673 -10.99 -36.94 -15.15
N VAL A 674 -12.29 -36.78 -15.04
CA VAL A 674 -12.96 -35.53 -14.66
C VAL A 674 -13.78 -35.77 -13.40
N GLU A 675 -13.59 -34.91 -12.42
CA GLU A 675 -14.43 -34.88 -11.21
C GLU A 675 -15.01 -33.46 -11.08
N ILE A 676 -16.33 -33.35 -11.00
CA ILE A 676 -17.04 -32.10 -10.81
C ILE A 676 -17.74 -32.11 -9.45
N GLY A 677 -17.75 -30.98 -8.76
CA GLY A 677 -18.48 -30.86 -7.52
C GLY A 677 -18.11 -29.65 -6.68
N PRO A 678 -18.97 -29.29 -5.75
CA PRO A 678 -18.69 -28.16 -4.89
C PRO A 678 -17.53 -28.44 -3.93
N TYR A 679 -16.64 -27.47 -3.84
CA TYR A 679 -15.77 -27.36 -2.68
C TYR A 679 -16.62 -26.99 -1.46
N VAL A 680 -16.35 -27.62 -0.36
CA VAL A 680 -17.00 -27.37 0.94
C VAL A 680 -15.90 -27.24 1.99
N PRO A 681 -15.87 -26.15 2.78
CA PRO A 681 -14.93 -26.05 3.90
C PRO A 681 -15.02 -27.26 4.84
N SER A 682 -13.87 -27.80 5.25
CA SER A 682 -13.80 -29.03 6.08
C SER A 682 -14.52 -28.94 7.43
N MET A 683 -14.77 -27.73 7.89
CA MET A 683 -15.46 -27.45 9.16
C MET A 683 -17.00 -27.43 9.02
N LEU A 684 -17.50 -27.48 7.79
CA LEU A 684 -18.93 -27.35 7.54
C LEU A 684 -19.56 -28.76 7.45
N GLU A 685 -20.42 -29.07 8.41
CA GLU A 685 -21.17 -30.34 8.47
C GLU A 685 -22.61 -30.14 8.03
N GLY A 686 -23.30 -31.25 7.70
CA GLY A 686 -24.74 -31.25 7.39
C GLY A 686 -25.08 -30.84 5.95
N MET A 687 -24.10 -30.86 5.04
CA MET A 687 -24.33 -30.63 3.61
C MET A 687 -24.90 -31.86 2.91
N ALA A 688 -25.92 -31.68 2.11
CA ALA A 688 -26.50 -32.67 1.19
C ALA A 688 -26.47 -32.16 -0.26
N TYR A 689 -26.48 -33.05 -1.24
CA TYR A 689 -26.34 -32.73 -2.66
C TYR A 689 -27.36 -33.51 -3.49
N GLU A 690 -27.90 -32.83 -4.48
CA GLU A 690 -28.79 -33.44 -5.48
C GLU A 690 -28.29 -33.10 -6.87
N TRP A 691 -27.87 -34.11 -7.63
CA TRP A 691 -27.36 -33.94 -8.97
C TRP A 691 -28.41 -34.29 -10.01
N THR A 692 -28.49 -33.47 -11.07
CA THR A 692 -29.26 -33.74 -12.25
C THR A 692 -28.40 -33.59 -13.51
N LYS A 693 -28.63 -34.39 -14.51
CA LYS A 693 -28.10 -34.22 -15.87
C LYS A 693 -29.15 -33.54 -16.74
N VAL A 694 -28.70 -32.54 -17.49
CA VAL A 694 -29.55 -31.83 -18.44
C VAL A 694 -29.54 -32.57 -19.78
N ASP A 695 -30.71 -33.05 -20.22
CA ASP A 695 -30.90 -33.70 -21.50
C ASP A 695 -32.02 -32.93 -22.27
N GLY A 696 -31.62 -31.98 -23.14
CA GLY A 696 -32.54 -31.05 -23.77
C GLY A 696 -33.30 -30.20 -22.75
N ASP A 697 -34.63 -30.23 -22.80
CA ASP A 697 -35.48 -29.49 -21.86
C ASP A 697 -35.84 -30.28 -20.59
N SER A 698 -35.24 -31.49 -20.40
CA SER A 698 -35.47 -32.32 -19.23
C SER A 698 -34.24 -32.45 -18.36
N GLU A 699 -34.43 -32.62 -17.04
CA GLU A 699 -33.39 -32.94 -16.09
C GLU A 699 -33.63 -34.34 -15.52
N ARG A 700 -32.58 -35.16 -15.51
CA ARG A 700 -32.60 -36.51 -14.95
C ARG A 700 -31.72 -36.60 -13.71
N PHE A 701 -32.22 -37.20 -12.64
CA PHE A 701 -31.43 -37.41 -11.42
C PHE A 701 -30.20 -38.30 -11.71
N GLU A 702 -29.02 -37.86 -11.25
CA GLU A 702 -27.74 -38.55 -11.43
C GLU A 702 -27.09 -39.00 -10.12
N GLY A 703 -27.43 -38.42 -8.98
CA GLY A 703 -26.86 -38.84 -7.70
C GLY A 703 -27.00 -37.87 -6.55
N SER A 704 -26.52 -38.27 -5.37
CA SER A 704 -26.54 -37.48 -4.12
C SER A 704 -25.14 -37.33 -3.45
N GLY A 705 -24.09 -37.77 -4.12
CA GLY A 705 -22.71 -37.57 -3.65
C GLY A 705 -22.27 -36.13 -3.75
N ARG A 706 -21.24 -35.74 -3.02
CA ARG A 706 -20.67 -34.39 -3.13
C ARG A 706 -20.14 -34.12 -4.54
N THR A 707 -19.52 -35.10 -5.15
CA THR A 707 -18.90 -34.97 -6.47
C THR A 707 -19.45 -36.05 -7.42
N LEU A 708 -19.46 -35.76 -8.71
CA LEU A 708 -19.59 -36.74 -9.81
C LEU A 708 -18.22 -36.99 -10.42
N LEU A 709 -17.84 -38.25 -10.47
CA LEU A 709 -16.57 -38.68 -11.02
C LEU A 709 -16.79 -39.41 -12.36
N PHE A 710 -16.08 -38.95 -13.39
CA PHE A 710 -15.99 -39.57 -14.72
C PHE A 710 -14.58 -40.15 -14.86
N ASP A 711 -14.43 -41.47 -14.73
CA ASP A 711 -13.17 -42.17 -14.90
C ASP A 711 -13.03 -42.60 -16.36
N GLY A 712 -12.34 -41.81 -17.16
CA GLY A 712 -12.27 -41.96 -18.61
C GLY A 712 -13.49 -41.44 -19.34
N ILE A 713 -13.69 -40.13 -19.31
CA ILE A 713 -14.84 -39.47 -19.93
C ILE A 713 -14.86 -39.66 -21.47
N THR A 714 -16.04 -39.93 -22.01
CA THR A 714 -16.23 -40.19 -23.48
C THR A 714 -17.29 -39.29 -24.11
N ALA A 715 -18.13 -38.66 -23.33
CA ALA A 715 -19.22 -37.82 -23.83
C ALA A 715 -19.35 -36.53 -23.02
N SER A 716 -19.69 -35.45 -23.70
CA SER A 716 -19.98 -34.15 -23.09
C SER A 716 -21.34 -34.19 -22.36
N GLY A 717 -21.47 -33.27 -21.36
CA GLY A 717 -22.71 -33.15 -20.62
C GLY A 717 -22.80 -31.88 -19.78
N ILE A 718 -24.04 -31.52 -19.46
CA ILE A 718 -24.31 -30.43 -18.49
C ILE A 718 -24.95 -31.06 -17.26
N TYR A 719 -24.40 -30.71 -16.10
CA TYR A 719 -24.80 -31.28 -14.83
C TYR A 719 -25.12 -30.16 -13.86
N THR A 720 -26.26 -30.25 -13.16
CA THR A 720 -26.65 -29.29 -12.14
C THR A 720 -26.56 -29.95 -10.77
N VAL A 721 -25.98 -29.27 -9.78
CA VAL A 721 -26.00 -29.70 -8.40
C VAL A 721 -26.70 -28.69 -7.52
N SER A 722 -27.69 -29.12 -6.77
CA SER A 722 -28.28 -28.34 -5.66
C SER A 722 -27.59 -28.71 -4.36
N CYS A 723 -27.04 -27.71 -3.68
CA CYS A 723 -26.37 -27.83 -2.37
C CYS A 723 -27.35 -27.45 -1.26
N LEU A 724 -27.58 -28.32 -0.31
CA LEU A 724 -28.52 -28.09 0.80
C LEU A 724 -27.76 -28.18 2.13
N LEU A 725 -27.88 -27.19 3.00
CA LEU A 725 -27.38 -27.22 4.38
C LEU A 725 -28.56 -27.45 5.32
N ASN A 726 -28.54 -28.57 6.03
CA ASN A 726 -29.64 -28.99 6.92
C ASN A 726 -31.02 -28.95 6.20
N GLY A 727 -31.05 -29.40 4.95
CA GLY A 727 -32.25 -29.43 4.12
C GLY A 727 -32.68 -28.09 3.48
N LYS A 728 -31.92 -27.02 3.68
CA LYS A 728 -32.20 -25.70 3.08
C LYS A 728 -31.25 -25.43 1.90
N PRO A 729 -31.76 -25.02 0.73
CA PRO A 729 -30.92 -24.67 -0.40
C PRO A 729 -29.96 -23.52 -0.06
N THR A 730 -28.68 -23.70 -0.38
CA THR A 730 -27.61 -22.70 -0.14
C THR A 730 -26.91 -22.29 -1.42
N ALA A 731 -26.82 -23.17 -2.40
CA ALA A 731 -26.24 -22.89 -3.71
C ALA A 731 -26.77 -23.88 -4.76
N CYS A 732 -26.71 -23.47 -6.02
CA CYS A 732 -26.95 -24.31 -7.17
C CYS A 732 -25.90 -24.03 -8.25
N TYR A 733 -25.21 -25.07 -8.71
CA TYR A 733 -24.14 -24.94 -9.70
C TYR A 733 -24.46 -25.76 -10.93
N ARG A 734 -24.22 -25.17 -12.11
CA ARG A 734 -24.43 -25.83 -13.42
C ARG A 734 -23.09 -26.02 -14.12
N TYR A 735 -22.58 -27.24 -14.02
CA TYR A 735 -21.29 -27.62 -14.63
C TYR A 735 -21.45 -27.98 -16.09
N ARG A 736 -20.53 -27.50 -16.93
CA ARG A 736 -20.40 -27.88 -18.34
C ARG A 736 -19.13 -28.67 -18.51
N VAL A 737 -19.26 -29.93 -18.81
CA VAL A 737 -18.15 -30.84 -19.10
C VAL A 737 -18.18 -31.16 -20.60
N TYR A 738 -17.21 -30.66 -21.31
CA TYR A 738 -17.05 -30.90 -22.73
C TYR A 738 -15.91 -31.86 -22.98
N VAL A 739 -16.11 -32.81 -23.90
CA VAL A 739 -15.05 -33.68 -24.39
C VAL A 739 -14.70 -33.22 -25.81
N SER A 740 -13.46 -32.90 -26.07
CA SER A 740 -13.00 -32.47 -27.39
C SER A 740 -12.94 -33.67 -28.35
N ASP A 741 -13.49 -33.50 -29.54
CA ASP A 741 -13.43 -34.48 -30.61
C ASP A 741 -12.97 -33.79 -31.90
N SER A 742 -11.73 -34.02 -32.28
CA SER A 742 -11.12 -33.40 -33.46
C SER A 742 -11.62 -34.03 -34.80
N GLU A 743 -12.30 -35.17 -34.74
CA GLU A 743 -12.83 -35.87 -35.90
C GLU A 743 -14.31 -35.62 -36.12
N ALA A 744 -15.00 -35.10 -35.08
CA ALA A 744 -16.43 -34.81 -35.23
C ALA A 744 -16.69 -33.72 -36.28
N ARG A 745 -17.76 -33.91 -37.03
CA ARG A 745 -18.22 -32.98 -38.07
C ARG A 745 -19.67 -32.65 -37.84
N VAL A 746 -20.03 -31.41 -38.12
CA VAL A 746 -21.43 -30.98 -38.19
C VAL A 746 -22.03 -31.55 -39.49
N ALA A 747 -23.13 -32.25 -39.38
CA ALA A 747 -23.86 -32.69 -40.58
C ALA A 747 -24.49 -31.48 -41.29
N PRO A 748 -24.44 -31.39 -42.62
CA PRO A 748 -25.23 -30.37 -43.32
C PRO A 748 -26.72 -30.50 -43.00
N GLY A 749 -27.37 -29.36 -42.78
CA GLY A 749 -28.78 -29.33 -42.36
C GLY A 749 -29.25 -27.98 -41.88
N SER A 750 -30.47 -27.94 -41.41
CA SER A 750 -31.09 -26.73 -40.82
C SER A 750 -31.05 -26.81 -39.32
N TYR A 751 -30.58 -25.74 -38.71
CA TYR A 751 -30.35 -25.65 -37.27
C TYR A 751 -30.84 -24.33 -36.70
N ALA A 752 -31.36 -24.39 -35.51
CA ALA A 752 -31.39 -23.22 -34.64
C ALA A 752 -30.08 -23.20 -33.83
N ILE A 753 -29.35 -22.09 -33.83
CA ILE A 753 -28.06 -21.94 -33.15
C ILE A 753 -28.30 -21.19 -31.86
N ARG A 754 -28.26 -21.91 -30.74
CA ARG A 754 -28.56 -21.36 -29.40
C ARG A 754 -27.27 -21.09 -28.62
N HIS A 755 -27.18 -19.93 -27.98
CA HIS A 755 -26.07 -19.65 -27.06
C HIS A 755 -26.31 -20.34 -25.72
N THR A 756 -25.33 -21.15 -25.27
CA THR A 756 -25.49 -22.06 -24.11
C THR A 756 -25.66 -21.36 -22.76
N VAL A 757 -25.21 -20.11 -22.62
CA VAL A 757 -25.32 -19.35 -21.38
C VAL A 757 -26.59 -18.51 -21.32
N THR A 758 -26.84 -17.69 -22.35
CA THR A 758 -27.97 -16.77 -22.34
C THR A 758 -29.28 -17.43 -22.79
N GLN A 759 -29.18 -18.64 -23.37
CA GLN A 759 -30.32 -19.37 -23.96
C GLN A 759 -31.03 -18.61 -25.09
N THR A 760 -30.36 -17.60 -25.67
CA THR A 760 -30.84 -16.85 -26.82
C THR A 760 -30.42 -17.50 -28.13
N TYR A 761 -31.15 -17.27 -29.20
CA TYR A 761 -30.95 -17.86 -30.51
C TYR A 761 -30.31 -16.85 -31.48
N MET A 762 -29.39 -17.33 -32.29
CA MET A 762 -28.81 -16.58 -33.38
C MET A 762 -29.91 -16.18 -34.37
N THR A 763 -30.15 -14.88 -34.55
CA THR A 763 -31.32 -14.33 -35.25
C THR A 763 -30.92 -13.44 -36.41
N ALA A 764 -31.45 -13.74 -37.57
CA ALA A 764 -31.26 -12.97 -38.81
C ALA A 764 -31.93 -11.58 -38.67
N GLN A 765 -31.22 -10.53 -39.11
CA GLN A 765 -31.70 -9.15 -39.10
C GLN A 765 -31.95 -8.58 -40.52
N GLY A 766 -31.64 -9.34 -41.55
CA GLY A 766 -31.77 -8.96 -42.96
C GLY A 766 -30.43 -8.52 -43.60
N PRO A 767 -30.44 -8.26 -44.92
CA PRO A 767 -29.26 -7.98 -45.69
C PRO A 767 -28.47 -6.77 -45.15
N GLN A 768 -27.13 -6.83 -45.12
CA GLN A 768 -26.20 -5.82 -44.66
C GLN A 768 -26.30 -5.47 -43.16
N LYS A 769 -27.00 -6.29 -42.37
CA LYS A 769 -27.08 -6.13 -40.91
C LYS A 769 -26.30 -7.25 -40.21
N ARG A 770 -25.81 -6.94 -39.03
CA ARG A 770 -25.22 -7.95 -38.14
C ARG A 770 -26.26 -8.91 -37.61
N VAL A 771 -25.85 -10.15 -37.42
CA VAL A 771 -26.64 -11.14 -36.73
C VAL A 771 -26.70 -10.81 -35.24
N VAL A 772 -27.85 -10.95 -34.62
CA VAL A 772 -28.09 -10.73 -33.19
C VAL A 772 -28.52 -12.02 -32.50
N PHE A 773 -28.55 -12.01 -31.18
CA PHE A 773 -29.08 -13.11 -30.38
C PHE A 773 -30.33 -12.63 -29.65
N GLU A 774 -31.46 -13.30 -29.91
CA GLU A 774 -32.76 -12.96 -29.34
C GLU A 774 -33.41 -14.19 -28.66
N ALA A 775 -34.25 -13.94 -27.68
CA ALA A 775 -35.08 -15.01 -27.10
C ALA A 775 -36.01 -15.64 -28.15
N SER A 776 -36.36 -16.88 -27.96
CA SER A 776 -37.40 -17.54 -28.76
C SER A 776 -38.81 -17.03 -28.34
N GLU A 777 -39.74 -17.04 -29.24
CA GLU A 777 -41.17 -16.84 -28.94
C GLU A 777 -41.75 -18.19 -28.52
N ASP A 778 -42.43 -18.25 -27.39
CA ASP A 778 -43.06 -19.47 -26.84
C ASP A 778 -42.14 -20.72 -26.73
N GLY A 779 -40.82 -20.50 -26.54
CA GLY A 779 -39.85 -21.59 -26.44
C GLY A 779 -39.45 -22.25 -27.74
N MET A 780 -39.99 -21.85 -28.88
CA MET A 780 -39.67 -22.37 -30.21
C MET A 780 -38.88 -21.34 -31.03
N PRO A 781 -37.86 -21.75 -31.78
CA PRO A 781 -37.14 -20.85 -32.67
C PRO A 781 -38.02 -20.32 -33.79
N SER A 782 -38.03 -19.03 -34.03
CA SER A 782 -38.74 -18.39 -35.14
C SER A 782 -38.03 -18.65 -36.48
N ALA A 783 -38.72 -18.40 -37.60
CA ALA A 783 -38.15 -18.55 -38.95
C ALA A 783 -36.82 -17.74 -39.12
N ARG A 784 -36.66 -16.61 -38.45
CA ARG A 784 -35.44 -15.79 -38.46
C ARG A 784 -34.29 -16.40 -37.62
N GLN A 785 -34.55 -17.41 -36.83
CA GLN A 785 -33.61 -18.12 -35.96
C GLN A 785 -33.16 -19.47 -36.55
N VAL A 786 -33.62 -19.81 -37.76
CA VAL A 786 -33.21 -21.02 -38.46
C VAL A 786 -32.10 -20.69 -39.47
N TRP A 787 -31.06 -21.49 -39.42
CA TRP A 787 -29.87 -21.37 -40.28
C TRP A 787 -29.59 -22.66 -41.00
N VAL A 788 -29.29 -22.56 -42.31
CA VAL A 788 -28.81 -23.70 -43.11
C VAL A 788 -27.29 -23.73 -43.02
N VAL A 789 -26.78 -24.81 -42.49
CA VAL A 789 -25.35 -25.11 -42.38
C VAL A 789 -24.99 -26.11 -43.45
N ASP A 790 -24.11 -25.77 -44.37
CA ASP A 790 -23.77 -26.58 -45.53
C ASP A 790 -22.24 -26.71 -45.71
N ASP A 791 -21.79 -27.90 -46.09
CA ASP A 791 -20.40 -28.22 -46.44
C ASP A 791 -20.38 -29.02 -47.78
N PRO A 792 -20.62 -28.33 -48.91
CA PRO A 792 -20.81 -29.01 -50.19
C PRO A 792 -19.56 -29.77 -50.69
N GLU A 793 -18.37 -29.38 -50.22
CA GLU A 793 -17.10 -30.03 -50.59
C GLU A 793 -16.66 -31.11 -49.57
N GLN A 794 -17.41 -31.31 -48.50
CA GLN A 794 -17.13 -32.26 -47.41
C GLN A 794 -15.70 -32.09 -46.82
N ASN A 795 -15.20 -30.90 -46.81
CA ASN A 795 -13.82 -30.58 -46.41
C ASN A 795 -13.73 -29.79 -45.09
N GLY A 796 -14.85 -29.66 -44.33
CA GLY A 796 -14.97 -28.92 -43.11
C GLY A 796 -14.99 -27.40 -43.32
N ARG A 797 -15.38 -26.96 -44.52
CA ARG A 797 -15.62 -25.55 -44.85
C ARG A 797 -17.11 -25.30 -44.91
N TYR A 798 -17.67 -24.86 -43.84
CA TYR A 798 -19.08 -24.63 -43.72
C TYR A 798 -19.49 -23.24 -44.19
N SER A 799 -20.60 -23.14 -44.87
CA SER A 799 -21.36 -21.89 -45.01
C SER A 799 -22.53 -21.90 -44.04
N ILE A 800 -22.88 -20.71 -43.52
CA ILE A 800 -24.03 -20.48 -42.65
C ILE A 800 -24.89 -19.43 -43.33
N GLN A 801 -26.11 -19.80 -43.70
CA GLN A 801 -27.06 -18.95 -44.42
C GLN A 801 -28.48 -19.11 -43.86
N THR A 802 -29.27 -18.08 -44.06
CA THR A 802 -30.72 -18.16 -43.81
C THR A 802 -31.39 -19.06 -44.86
N PRO A 803 -32.61 -19.60 -44.60
CA PRO A 803 -33.35 -20.42 -45.59
C PRO A 803 -33.62 -19.70 -46.90
N ASP A 804 -33.70 -18.40 -46.94
CA ASP A 804 -33.84 -17.55 -48.13
C ASP A 804 -32.51 -17.17 -48.80
N GLY A 805 -31.39 -17.76 -48.38
CA GLY A 805 -30.11 -17.69 -49.10
C GLY A 805 -29.19 -16.50 -48.71
N ASN A 806 -29.39 -15.82 -47.58
CA ASN A 806 -28.46 -14.80 -47.14
C ASN A 806 -27.36 -15.41 -46.23
N TYR A 807 -26.12 -15.32 -46.69
CA TYR A 807 -24.93 -15.84 -45.98
C TYR A 807 -24.41 -14.92 -44.89
N ILE A 808 -23.76 -15.45 -43.90
CA ILE A 808 -22.92 -14.67 -43.00
C ILE A 808 -21.56 -14.46 -43.67
N SER A 809 -21.14 -13.21 -43.82
CA SER A 809 -19.86 -12.82 -44.42
C SER A 809 -18.72 -12.84 -43.39
N THR A 810 -17.48 -12.63 -43.88
CA THR A 810 -16.29 -12.48 -42.96
C THR A 810 -16.36 -11.26 -42.08
N SER A 811 -17.16 -10.26 -42.40
CA SER A 811 -17.45 -9.08 -41.57
C SER A 811 -18.63 -9.29 -40.62
N LEU A 812 -19.16 -10.51 -40.54
CA LEU A 812 -20.29 -10.91 -39.69
C LEU A 812 -21.61 -10.18 -40.06
N LEU A 813 -21.72 -9.72 -41.27
CA LEU A 813 -22.93 -9.15 -41.85
C LEU A 813 -23.64 -10.17 -42.75
N GLN A 814 -24.94 -10.13 -42.79
CA GLN A 814 -25.71 -10.94 -43.77
C GLN A 814 -25.53 -10.36 -45.18
N THR A 815 -25.28 -11.25 -46.15
CA THR A 815 -25.05 -10.86 -47.56
C THR A 815 -25.52 -11.95 -48.51
N SER A 816 -26.05 -11.56 -49.68
CA SER A 816 -26.43 -12.50 -50.74
C SER A 816 -25.25 -13.00 -51.62
N ASN A 817 -24.06 -12.38 -51.50
CA ASN A 817 -23.03 -12.51 -52.53
C ASN A 817 -21.78 -13.30 -52.14
N ALA A 818 -21.56 -13.60 -50.88
CA ALA A 818 -20.38 -14.35 -50.43
C ALA A 818 -20.54 -14.92 -49.02
N SER A 819 -20.28 -16.21 -48.87
CA SER A 819 -20.20 -16.86 -47.55
C SER A 819 -18.81 -16.72 -46.96
N ALA A 820 -18.76 -16.52 -45.65
CA ALA A 820 -17.51 -16.74 -44.90
C ALA A 820 -17.29 -18.25 -44.73
N PRO A 821 -16.09 -18.78 -44.93
CA PRO A 821 -15.81 -20.17 -44.59
C PRO A 821 -15.71 -20.30 -43.06
N PHE A 822 -16.67 -20.95 -42.47
CA PHE A 822 -16.68 -21.33 -41.07
C PHE A 822 -16.06 -22.69 -40.85
N ALA A 823 -15.59 -22.95 -39.66
CA ALA A 823 -15.29 -24.27 -39.15
C ALA A 823 -15.94 -24.43 -37.77
N PHE A 824 -16.27 -25.68 -37.44
CA PHE A 824 -16.82 -26.03 -36.14
C PHE A 824 -15.83 -26.90 -35.39
N ASP A 825 -15.54 -26.56 -34.19
CA ASP A 825 -14.95 -27.47 -33.21
C ASP A 825 -16.11 -28.05 -32.40
N CYS A 826 -16.24 -29.38 -32.38
CA CYS A 826 -17.38 -30.05 -31.78
C CYS A 826 -17.02 -30.70 -30.46
N ALA A 827 -17.95 -30.69 -29.52
CA ALA A 827 -17.83 -31.47 -28.29
C ALA A 827 -18.31 -32.92 -28.56
N ALA A 828 -17.54 -33.94 -28.10
CA ALA A 828 -17.82 -35.35 -28.37
C ALA A 828 -19.21 -35.78 -27.91
N ALA A 829 -19.90 -36.46 -28.77
CA ALA A 829 -21.23 -37.00 -28.52
C ALA A 829 -22.27 -35.96 -28.07
N SER A 830 -22.18 -34.74 -28.60
CA SER A 830 -23.08 -33.66 -28.24
C SER A 830 -23.38 -32.73 -29.44
N SER A 831 -24.39 -31.87 -29.27
CA SER A 831 -24.73 -30.79 -30.21
C SER A 831 -23.96 -29.49 -29.94
N TYR A 832 -23.07 -29.49 -28.97
CA TYR A 832 -22.32 -28.31 -28.58
C TYR A 832 -21.12 -28.05 -29.48
N VAL A 833 -20.99 -26.81 -29.95
CA VAL A 833 -19.97 -26.43 -30.92
C VAL A 833 -19.38 -25.06 -30.60
N ALA A 834 -18.14 -24.87 -31.01
CA ALA A 834 -17.53 -23.54 -31.16
C ALA A 834 -17.37 -23.25 -32.64
N MET A 835 -17.89 -22.12 -33.09
CA MET A 835 -17.76 -21.65 -34.47
C MET A 835 -16.52 -20.77 -34.60
N LYS A 836 -15.80 -20.90 -35.72
CA LYS A 836 -14.66 -20.03 -36.02
C LYS A 836 -14.58 -19.64 -37.49
N LEU A 837 -14.07 -18.47 -37.76
CA LEU A 837 -13.69 -18.04 -39.11
C LEU A 837 -12.45 -18.81 -39.54
N ARG A 838 -12.57 -19.71 -40.53
CA ARG A 838 -11.52 -20.66 -40.89
C ARG A 838 -10.23 -19.99 -41.34
N LEU A 839 -10.29 -18.94 -42.13
CA LEU A 839 -9.11 -18.27 -42.66
C LEU A 839 -8.34 -17.52 -41.57
N ALA A 840 -9.05 -16.84 -40.67
CA ALA A 840 -8.45 -16.08 -39.57
C ALA A 840 -8.17 -16.95 -38.33
N GLY A 841 -8.90 -18.09 -38.19
CA GLY A 841 -8.84 -18.95 -37.02
C GLY A 841 -9.38 -18.33 -35.74
N TYR A 842 -10.20 -17.28 -35.85
CA TYR A 842 -10.82 -16.62 -34.70
C TYR A 842 -12.15 -17.26 -34.36
N TYR A 843 -12.39 -17.48 -33.04
CA TYR A 843 -13.67 -18.00 -32.57
C TYR A 843 -14.74 -16.92 -32.59
N ILE A 844 -15.94 -17.31 -32.89
CA ILE A 844 -17.16 -16.49 -32.79
C ILE A 844 -17.64 -16.53 -31.36
N LEU A 845 -18.10 -15.38 -30.87
CA LEU A 845 -18.69 -15.23 -29.56
C LEU A 845 -19.92 -14.32 -29.60
N LEU A 846 -20.66 -14.27 -28.51
CA LEU A 846 -21.69 -13.29 -28.27
C LEU A 846 -21.04 -11.99 -27.76
N GLY A 847 -21.20 -10.89 -28.49
CA GLY A 847 -20.75 -9.57 -28.07
C GLY A 847 -21.61 -8.99 -26.96
N ASP A 848 -21.09 -7.95 -26.31
CA ASP A 848 -21.81 -7.25 -25.22
C ASP A 848 -23.13 -6.59 -25.66
N ASP A 849 -23.26 -6.27 -26.93
CA ASP A 849 -24.46 -5.71 -27.56
C ASP A 849 -25.44 -6.78 -28.07
N LEU A 850 -25.25 -8.05 -27.69
CA LEU A 850 -26.00 -9.24 -28.14
C LEU A 850 -25.88 -9.50 -29.65
N THR A 851 -24.87 -8.93 -30.30
CA THR A 851 -24.53 -9.27 -31.69
C THR A 851 -23.45 -10.35 -31.74
N ILE A 852 -23.36 -11.00 -32.92
CA ILE A 852 -22.26 -11.92 -33.19
C ILE A 852 -20.95 -11.15 -33.36
N ASP A 853 -19.90 -11.56 -32.67
CA ASP A 853 -18.57 -10.95 -32.73
C ASP A 853 -17.45 -11.99 -32.79
N THR A 854 -16.19 -11.57 -32.91
CA THR A 854 -15.05 -12.47 -32.98
C THR A 854 -14.12 -12.27 -31.79
N ARG A 855 -13.60 -13.36 -31.21
CA ARG A 855 -12.54 -13.33 -30.20
C ARG A 855 -11.17 -13.24 -30.89
N SER A 856 -10.28 -12.39 -30.39
CA SER A 856 -8.89 -12.29 -30.87
C SER A 856 -8.04 -13.54 -30.57
N SER A 857 -8.44 -14.37 -29.59
CA SER A 857 -7.79 -15.65 -29.27
C SER A 857 -8.11 -16.72 -30.28
N LYS A 858 -7.08 -17.50 -30.65
CA LYS A 858 -7.19 -18.70 -31.47
C LYS A 858 -7.35 -19.98 -30.64
N THR A 859 -7.44 -19.87 -29.35
CA THR A 859 -7.54 -20.99 -28.41
C THR A 859 -9.00 -21.25 -28.06
N LEU A 860 -9.41 -22.49 -28.14
CA LEU A 860 -10.72 -22.93 -27.71
C LEU A 860 -10.82 -22.84 -26.18
N THR A 861 -11.78 -22.09 -25.69
CA THR A 861 -12.02 -21.92 -24.24
C THR A 861 -13.40 -22.37 -23.81
N ASP A 862 -14.33 -22.58 -24.74
CA ASP A 862 -15.72 -22.98 -24.50
C ASP A 862 -16.35 -23.51 -25.77
N TYR A 863 -17.46 -24.23 -25.64
CA TYR A 863 -18.40 -24.55 -26.69
C TYR A 863 -19.66 -23.69 -26.52
N PRO A 864 -19.64 -22.43 -26.98
CA PRO A 864 -20.64 -21.44 -26.60
C PRO A 864 -21.99 -21.65 -27.30
N PHE A 865 -22.06 -22.49 -28.32
CA PHE A 865 -23.26 -22.68 -29.09
C PHE A 865 -23.73 -24.14 -29.10
N GLU A 866 -25.03 -24.30 -29.17
CA GLU A 866 -25.70 -25.58 -29.39
C GLU A 866 -26.42 -25.56 -30.74
N LEU A 867 -26.18 -26.58 -31.55
CA LEU A 867 -26.86 -26.79 -32.81
C LEU A 867 -28.12 -27.66 -32.58
N ILE A 868 -29.27 -27.07 -32.68
CA ILE A 868 -30.57 -27.76 -32.52
C ILE A 868 -31.16 -28.02 -33.93
N PRO A 869 -31.28 -29.27 -34.39
CA PRO A 869 -31.84 -29.57 -35.69
C PRO A 869 -33.32 -29.09 -35.82
N VAL A 870 -33.63 -28.44 -36.92
CA VAL A 870 -34.98 -27.91 -37.18
C VAL A 870 -35.49 -28.50 -38.51
N ASP A 871 -36.67 -29.08 -38.47
CA ASP A 871 -37.34 -29.52 -39.71
C ASP A 871 -38.02 -28.30 -40.35
N ILE A 872 -37.51 -27.90 -41.52
CA ILE A 872 -38.03 -26.73 -42.26
C ILE A 872 -39.17 -27.10 -43.24
N SER A 873 -39.59 -28.36 -43.29
CA SER A 873 -40.63 -28.78 -44.23
C SER A 873 -42.00 -28.13 -44.03
N GLY A 874 -42.21 -27.35 -42.99
CA GLY A 874 -43.40 -26.61 -42.62
C GLY A 874 -43.28 -25.11 -42.47
N ILE A 875 -42.10 -24.53 -42.71
CA ILE A 875 -41.88 -23.09 -42.49
C ILE A 875 -42.13 -22.33 -43.80
N GLU A 876 -43.23 -21.57 -43.86
CA GLU A 876 -43.51 -20.64 -44.99
C GLU A 876 -42.51 -19.49 -44.98
N ALA A 877 -41.95 -19.14 -46.14
CA ALA A 877 -41.07 -17.99 -46.30
C ALA A 877 -41.76 -16.68 -45.82
N CYS A 878 -41.11 -15.96 -44.91
CA CYS A 878 -41.64 -14.72 -44.38
C CYS A 878 -41.62 -13.61 -45.43
N PRO A 879 -42.78 -12.93 -45.74
CA PRO A 879 -42.79 -11.81 -46.69
C PRO A 879 -41.98 -10.61 -46.14
N GLU A 880 -41.37 -9.86 -47.05
CA GLU A 880 -40.56 -8.66 -46.81
C GLU A 880 -41.17 -7.69 -45.79
N LEU A 881 -40.44 -7.35 -44.74
CA LEU A 881 -40.77 -6.27 -43.84
C LEU A 881 -40.34 -4.92 -44.44
N VAL A 882 -41.28 -4.30 -45.17
CA VAL A 882 -41.25 -2.84 -45.46
C VAL A 882 -41.81 -2.13 -44.25
N GLY A 883 -40.99 -1.18 -43.75
CA GLY A 883 -41.16 -0.35 -42.59
C GLY A 883 -42.55 -0.06 -42.01
N GLN A 884 -42.63 -0.17 -40.71
CA GLN A 884 -43.47 0.74 -39.90
C GLN A 884 -42.92 0.86 -38.46
N ASN A 885 -42.64 2.11 -38.09
CA ASN A 885 -42.48 2.53 -36.68
C ASN A 885 -43.81 2.33 -35.94
N SER A 886 -43.89 1.50 -34.97
CA SER A 886 -45.00 1.55 -34.01
C SER A 886 -44.46 1.50 -32.57
N ALA A 887 -44.93 2.46 -31.80
CA ALA A 887 -44.63 2.64 -30.38
C ALA A 887 -45.03 1.40 -29.57
N LEU A 888 -44.07 0.91 -28.79
CA LEU A 888 -44.29 -0.13 -27.79
C LEU A 888 -45.12 0.40 -26.61
N SER A 889 -46.29 -0.17 -26.39
CA SER A 889 -47.11 0.01 -25.21
C SER A 889 -46.45 -0.68 -24.01
N ALA A 890 -46.24 0.09 -22.95
CA ALA A 890 -45.75 -0.41 -21.68
C ALA A 890 -46.85 -1.19 -20.94
N GLN A 891 -46.73 -2.52 -20.91
CA GLN A 891 -47.46 -3.34 -19.93
C GLN A 891 -46.49 -4.44 -19.42
N ASP A 892 -46.32 -4.47 -18.12
CA ASP A 892 -45.74 -5.52 -17.28
C ASP A 892 -44.30 -6.02 -17.62
N SER A 893 -43.31 -5.19 -17.39
CA SER A 893 -41.90 -5.60 -17.48
C SER A 893 -41.25 -5.70 -16.09
N ALA A 894 -40.91 -6.90 -15.65
CA ALA A 894 -40.10 -7.12 -14.48
C ALA A 894 -38.61 -6.90 -14.79
N ILE A 895 -37.89 -6.20 -13.92
CA ILE A 895 -36.45 -5.96 -14.06
C ILE A 895 -35.70 -6.91 -13.12
N TYR A 896 -34.71 -7.62 -13.66
CA TYR A 896 -33.89 -8.58 -12.93
C TYR A 896 -32.41 -8.17 -12.97
N ASP A 897 -31.65 -8.51 -11.94
CA ASP A 897 -30.17 -8.39 -11.94
C ASP A 897 -29.53 -9.58 -12.71
N LEU A 898 -28.22 -9.53 -12.90
CA LEU A 898 -27.48 -10.59 -13.60
C LEU A 898 -27.53 -11.96 -12.91
N GLN A 899 -27.97 -12.03 -11.67
CA GLN A 899 -28.16 -13.25 -10.90
C GLN A 899 -29.60 -13.76 -10.97
N GLY A 900 -30.46 -13.13 -11.80
CA GLY A 900 -31.84 -13.52 -11.99
C GLY A 900 -32.79 -13.11 -10.86
N ARG A 901 -32.38 -12.17 -9.99
CA ARG A 901 -33.22 -11.67 -8.89
C ARG A 901 -34.07 -10.51 -9.38
N LYS A 902 -35.36 -10.52 -9.08
CA LYS A 902 -36.30 -9.47 -9.45
C LYS A 902 -36.01 -8.18 -8.64
N VAL A 903 -35.62 -7.12 -9.33
CA VAL A 903 -35.18 -5.85 -8.73
C VAL A 903 -36.35 -4.86 -8.59
N LEU A 904 -37.31 -4.92 -9.50
CA LEU A 904 -38.50 -4.06 -9.47
C LEU A 904 -39.68 -4.73 -10.16
N THR A 905 -40.87 -4.59 -9.59
CA THR A 905 -42.18 -4.81 -10.25
C THR A 905 -42.83 -3.47 -10.47
N PRO A 906 -43.20 -3.09 -11.68
CA PRO A 906 -44.01 -1.88 -11.83
C PRO A 906 -45.42 -2.13 -11.35
N SER A 907 -45.79 -1.58 -10.21
CA SER A 907 -47.19 -1.25 -9.90
C SER A 907 -47.33 0.26 -10.03
N LEU A 908 -47.96 0.70 -11.11
CA LEU A 908 -48.40 2.09 -11.24
C LEU A 908 -49.81 2.25 -10.70
N PRO A 909 -50.06 3.35 -9.95
CA PRO A 909 -51.14 4.23 -10.32
C PRO A 909 -50.58 5.56 -10.80
N ALA A 910 -51.30 6.14 -11.75
CA ALA A 910 -51.05 7.45 -12.29
C ALA A 910 -50.98 8.49 -11.15
N LEU A 911 -49.93 9.31 -11.12
CA LEU A 911 -49.86 10.48 -10.25
C LEU A 911 -49.43 11.71 -11.04
N GLN A 912 -50.31 12.64 -11.07
CA GLN A 912 -50.02 14.05 -11.27
C GLN A 912 -49.23 14.54 -10.02
N GLY A 913 -48.14 15.25 -10.23
CA GLY A 913 -47.47 16.05 -9.20
C GLY A 913 -46.18 15.46 -8.63
N GLY A 914 -45.10 16.03 -9.06
CA GLY A 914 -43.73 16.14 -8.52
C GLY A 914 -43.32 15.26 -7.35
N ALA A 915 -42.61 14.19 -7.61
CA ALA A 915 -41.66 13.58 -6.68
C ALA A 915 -40.58 12.82 -7.44
N ARG A 916 -39.35 12.97 -6.99
CA ARG A 916 -38.14 12.37 -7.54
C ARG A 916 -38.28 10.84 -7.67
N GLY A 917 -38.32 10.34 -8.90
CA GLY A 917 -38.20 8.90 -9.15
C GLY A 917 -36.90 8.35 -8.60
N ARG A 918 -36.93 7.20 -7.93
CA ARG A 918 -35.72 6.47 -7.57
C ARG A 918 -35.03 6.03 -8.86
N LEU A 919 -33.88 6.61 -9.14
CA LEU A 919 -32.98 6.11 -10.19
C LEU A 919 -32.45 4.75 -9.77
N LEU A 920 -32.38 3.82 -10.70
CA LEU A 920 -31.70 2.55 -10.51
C LEU A 920 -30.19 2.84 -10.35
N PRO A 921 -29.52 2.15 -9.44
CA PRO A 921 -28.06 2.28 -9.29
C PRO A 921 -27.33 1.98 -10.61
N LYS A 922 -26.15 2.54 -10.79
CA LYS A 922 -25.29 2.16 -11.94
C LYS A 922 -25.08 0.65 -11.94
N GLY A 923 -25.26 0.01 -13.07
CA GLY A 923 -25.14 -1.43 -13.16
C GLY A 923 -25.70 -2.02 -14.44
N ILE A 924 -25.63 -3.33 -14.55
CA ILE A 924 -26.15 -4.08 -15.67
C ILE A 924 -27.43 -4.80 -15.23
N TYR A 925 -28.50 -4.58 -15.96
CA TYR A 925 -29.84 -5.13 -15.68
C TYR A 925 -30.37 -5.89 -16.88
N ILE A 926 -31.23 -6.86 -16.63
CA ILE A 926 -31.98 -7.56 -17.68
C ILE A 926 -33.45 -7.12 -17.59
N VAL A 927 -33.91 -6.50 -18.63
CA VAL A 927 -35.30 -6.01 -18.75
C VAL A 927 -35.91 -6.64 -20.01
N ASN A 928 -36.94 -7.45 -19.85
CA ASN A 928 -37.55 -8.20 -20.94
C ASN A 928 -36.56 -9.03 -21.79
N GLY A 929 -35.63 -9.71 -21.08
CA GLY A 929 -34.59 -10.50 -21.75
C GLY A 929 -33.43 -9.67 -22.36
N LYS A 930 -33.47 -8.34 -22.27
CA LYS A 930 -32.45 -7.45 -22.81
C LYS A 930 -31.56 -6.91 -21.68
N LYS A 931 -30.26 -6.95 -21.92
CA LYS A 931 -29.25 -6.34 -21.05
C LYS A 931 -29.27 -4.81 -21.19
N ILE A 932 -29.49 -4.09 -20.10
CA ILE A 932 -29.44 -2.62 -20.04
C ILE A 932 -28.29 -2.24 -19.12
N VAL A 933 -27.42 -1.36 -19.58
CA VAL A 933 -26.34 -0.77 -18.80
C VAL A 933 -26.78 0.61 -18.36
N ILE A 934 -26.85 0.86 -17.06
CA ILE A 934 -27.08 2.17 -16.47
C ILE A 934 -25.71 2.72 -16.05
N GLN A 935 -25.25 3.73 -16.75
CA GLN A 935 -23.96 4.40 -16.53
C GLN A 935 -24.00 5.44 -15.39
#